data_0cffa37d36f841adf417dba6dae27b85
#
_entry.id   0cffa37d36f841adf417dba6dae27b85
#
_cell.length_a   1.000
_cell.length_b   1.000
_cell.length_c   1.000
_cell.angle_alpha   90.00
_cell.angle_beta   90.00
_cell.angle_gamma   90.00
#
_symmetry.space_group_name_H-M   'P 1'
#
loop_
_entity.id
_entity.type
_entity.pdbx_description
1 polymer ?
#
loop_
_entity_poly.entity_id
_entity_poly.type
_entity_poly.pdbx_seq_one_letter_code
_entity_poly.pdbx_strand_id
1 'polypeptide(L)'
;MEKKKYWPLTLAAFGGGCLLMAAVYFCLGWWPFGTGTVLTGDLRGLYVNYITDMWARVKQGGFFYSFGKLAGGSTLGLFAYYMNSPFNLLFLLLPTRMVPQAAGLIFLLRTGVTAAAFCWYLQRHFAKADPLFAVLGQCYAFCAFCIVYNQNIIWMDVVWLLPLVLAALDDLMRQGRHWGFTVLVFLCILLNFYIAWPVCLFSILYFLCLWPSRGQGRFGRRFAAFAASGVLAAGLSFFFLLPVLLEVQESKGGLFDFTFSLTPQFNLLQLPYRLFFGNFFWNDVTNGLPNIYCGVVLVPLVLLYFCGNAPRREKLGFAALLAALAGSFWVKGVDQIWHGMKQPVWFPYRYSFLFSAVVILLAARVLTAGPQRRRAWGLAAGLTLVWLAGYPLAAGAELFSKTKLIAAAGLCMLSLILAWLLIEKPALPVNKRRLLCGTAALLTAADLGANTVLALRKFEQFDLADFTAFYDNAAAAVATAKAETDGDCRIEKNFLHTLNDPFLLGYWGISHYSSTKASTAKELLEQLGYVGYSTYGWGSTGVADSLLGIRWLYSDGSRPVAGHWQPVDCDSAYTLYKNDAAFPLAYLARQDALSVDVDALTDNTFTMQNAMLQSLTGCTDTALVSVEPTFSVTDKGTVQVDFTAPLTGPAYMAIPGTEEQLPIDVVVDGELYAQYFEPESLGGVICLPSFTAGQHVTMVLGIADDEIFHTNTQIYQLDSAALAAARQQVQDVDADIREGGRIDVHCAVSGDNDLLALSFAYDDNWVVTVNGEEVQPSALFGGLLGVSLPQGDCTVTLRYTHPGVVPGAAASLAALAAALGWMAWERKKKIGKPQT
;
A
#
# COMPACT_ATOMS: atom_id res chain seq x y z
N MET A 1 -36.40 -23.48 1.02
CA MET A 1 -35.82 -24.79 1.35
C MET A 1 -34.59 -25.20 0.53
N GLU A 2 -34.09 -24.40 -0.43
CA GLU A 2 -32.97 -24.79 -1.32
C GLU A 2 -31.55 -24.41 -0.82
N LYS A 3 -31.43 -23.60 0.22
CA LYS A 3 -30.11 -23.11 0.71
C LYS A 3 -29.17 -24.22 1.20
N LYS A 4 -29.67 -25.35 1.70
CA LYS A 4 -28.82 -26.46 2.18
C LYS A 4 -28.07 -27.22 1.06
N LYS A 5 -28.44 -27.03 -0.21
CA LYS A 5 -27.93 -27.80 -1.35
C LYS A 5 -26.61 -27.30 -1.91
N TYR A 6 -26.23 -26.03 -1.64
CA TYR A 6 -25.04 -25.38 -2.21
C TYR A 6 -23.78 -25.48 -1.34
N TRP A 7 -23.94 -25.63 -0.03
CA TRP A 7 -22.83 -25.63 0.91
C TRP A 7 -21.73 -26.67 0.67
N PRO A 8 -22.05 -27.95 0.36
CA PRO A 8 -21.00 -28.95 0.20
C PRO A 8 -20.02 -28.59 -0.94
N LEU A 9 -20.54 -28.07 -2.06
CA LEU A 9 -19.73 -27.71 -3.21
C LEU A 9 -18.97 -26.41 -2.97
N THR A 10 -19.57 -25.47 -2.25
CA THR A 10 -18.89 -24.24 -1.82
C THR A 10 -17.72 -24.55 -0.89
N LEU A 11 -17.90 -25.47 0.06
CA LEU A 11 -16.82 -25.93 0.94
C LEU A 11 -15.74 -26.71 0.18
N ALA A 12 -16.13 -27.51 -0.81
CA ALA A 12 -15.19 -28.20 -1.69
C ALA A 12 -14.35 -27.18 -2.52
N ALA A 13 -14.98 -26.09 -2.97
CA ALA A 13 -14.25 -25.01 -3.65
C ALA A 13 -13.29 -24.30 -2.71
N PHE A 14 -13.68 -24.03 -1.45
CA PHE A 14 -12.79 -23.48 -0.42
C PHE A 14 -11.58 -24.38 -0.20
N GLY A 15 -11.83 -25.68 0.11
CA GLY A 15 -10.76 -26.65 0.36
C GLY A 15 -9.84 -26.82 -0.86
N GLY A 16 -10.41 -26.86 -2.07
CA GLY A 16 -9.65 -26.93 -3.33
C GLY A 16 -8.72 -25.74 -3.52
N GLY A 17 -9.20 -24.52 -3.21
CA GLY A 17 -8.37 -23.30 -3.26
C GLY A 17 -7.21 -23.33 -2.28
N CYS A 18 -7.49 -23.72 -1.03
CA CYS A 18 -6.45 -23.89 -0.03
C CYS A 18 -5.43 -24.97 -0.43
N LEU A 19 -5.89 -26.13 -0.92
CA LEU A 19 -5.00 -27.22 -1.32
C LEU A 19 -4.13 -26.86 -2.54
N LEU A 20 -4.70 -26.20 -3.54
CA LEU A 20 -3.91 -25.77 -4.71
C LEU A 20 -2.89 -24.69 -4.31
N MET A 21 -3.23 -23.75 -3.44
CA MET A 21 -2.27 -22.75 -2.94
C MET A 21 -1.19 -23.41 -2.06
N ALA A 22 -1.55 -24.39 -1.23
CA ALA A 22 -0.55 -25.16 -0.47
C ALA A 22 0.41 -25.95 -1.39
N ALA A 23 -0.09 -26.49 -2.50
CA ALA A 23 0.77 -27.12 -3.51
C ALA A 23 1.71 -26.11 -4.19
N VAL A 24 1.26 -24.88 -4.42
CA VAL A 24 2.11 -23.79 -4.90
C VAL A 24 3.20 -23.44 -3.88
N TYR A 25 2.85 -23.35 -2.58
CA TYR A 25 3.83 -23.12 -1.51
C TYR A 25 4.90 -24.22 -1.48
N PHE A 26 4.47 -25.46 -1.62
CA PHE A 26 5.41 -26.58 -1.72
C PHE A 26 6.36 -26.44 -2.91
N CYS A 27 5.86 -26.07 -4.09
CA CYS A 27 6.68 -25.86 -5.29
C CYS A 27 7.63 -24.65 -5.19
N LEU A 28 7.30 -23.66 -4.35
CA LEU A 28 8.11 -22.46 -4.13
C LEU A 28 9.07 -22.61 -2.94
N GLY A 29 8.93 -23.65 -2.14
CA GLY A 29 9.68 -23.79 -0.89
C GLY A 29 9.28 -22.79 0.19
N TRP A 30 8.02 -22.32 0.16
CA TRP A 30 7.49 -21.40 1.17
C TRP A 30 7.01 -22.14 2.41
N TRP A 31 7.07 -21.47 3.56
CA TRP A 31 6.52 -22.00 4.80
C TRP A 31 5.06 -22.48 4.61
N PRO A 32 4.67 -23.66 5.15
CA PRO A 32 5.40 -24.58 6.05
C PRO A 32 6.27 -25.65 5.35
N PHE A 33 6.46 -25.59 4.04
CA PHE A 33 7.17 -26.60 3.27
C PHE A 33 8.65 -26.29 3.01
N GLY A 34 9.10 -25.11 3.39
CA GLY A 34 10.48 -24.64 3.25
C GLY A 34 10.72 -23.36 4.05
N THR A 35 11.82 -22.67 3.76
CA THR A 35 12.27 -21.45 4.46
C THR A 35 11.73 -20.16 3.88
N GLY A 36 11.25 -20.17 2.62
CA GLY A 36 10.76 -18.98 1.95
C GLY A 36 9.46 -18.45 2.55
N THR A 37 9.20 -17.16 2.36
CA THR A 37 8.01 -16.47 2.85
C THR A 37 7.19 -15.86 1.72
N VAL A 38 5.95 -15.45 2.02
CA VAL A 38 5.11 -14.69 1.11
C VAL A 38 5.41 -13.19 1.11
N LEU A 39 6.31 -12.75 2.00
CA LEU A 39 6.65 -11.34 2.16
C LEU A 39 7.44 -10.86 0.94
N THR A 40 6.87 -9.93 0.18
CA THR A 40 7.53 -9.30 -0.96
C THR A 40 6.96 -7.89 -1.17
N GLY A 41 7.73 -6.97 -1.75
CA GLY A 41 7.31 -5.62 -2.10
C GLY A 41 6.55 -4.90 -0.97
N ASP A 42 5.39 -4.32 -1.29
CA ASP A 42 4.56 -3.55 -0.35
C ASP A 42 4.08 -4.37 0.86
N LEU A 43 3.91 -5.70 0.71
CA LEU A 43 3.51 -6.53 1.84
C LEU A 43 4.57 -6.52 2.93
N ARG A 44 5.86 -6.67 2.55
CA ARG A 44 7.00 -6.64 3.46
C ARG A 44 7.24 -5.23 4.01
N GLY A 45 7.30 -4.24 3.10
CA GLY A 45 7.73 -2.88 3.45
C GLY A 45 6.67 -2.03 4.15
N LEU A 46 5.38 -2.35 3.94
CA LEU A 46 4.28 -1.47 4.36
C LEU A 46 3.22 -2.20 5.18
N TYR A 47 2.50 -3.16 4.58
CA TYR A 47 1.22 -3.61 5.14
C TYR A 47 1.36 -4.36 6.46
N VAL A 48 2.33 -5.28 6.56
CA VAL A 48 2.54 -6.03 7.81
C VAL A 48 2.94 -5.10 8.96
N ASN A 49 3.72 -4.05 8.67
CA ASN A 49 4.17 -3.07 9.64
C ASN A 49 2.99 -2.24 10.16
N TYR A 50 2.13 -1.72 9.27
CA TYR A 50 0.94 -0.96 9.66
C TYR A 50 -0.05 -1.77 10.50
N ILE A 51 -0.28 -3.04 10.11
CA ILE A 51 -1.22 -3.91 10.82
C ILE A 51 -0.69 -4.24 12.21
N THR A 52 0.63 -4.45 12.34
CA THR A 52 1.27 -4.73 13.63
C THR A 52 1.16 -3.52 14.55
N ASP A 53 1.48 -2.32 14.08
CA ASP A 53 1.35 -1.07 14.81
C ASP A 53 -0.11 -0.79 15.22
N MET A 54 -1.07 -0.98 14.29
CA MET A 54 -2.48 -0.83 14.61
C MET A 54 -2.89 -1.65 15.84
N TRP A 55 -2.48 -2.92 15.89
CA TRP A 55 -2.83 -3.78 17.02
C TRP A 55 -2.15 -3.39 18.32
N ALA A 56 -0.91 -2.88 18.24
CA ALA A 56 -0.22 -2.33 19.40
C ALA A 56 -0.95 -1.12 19.97
N ARG A 57 -1.34 -0.17 19.08
CA ARG A 57 -2.06 1.05 19.48
C ARG A 57 -3.48 0.80 19.99
N VAL A 58 -4.21 -0.15 19.41
CA VAL A 58 -5.54 -0.54 19.91
C VAL A 58 -5.47 -0.96 21.38
N LYS A 59 -4.42 -1.68 21.78
CA LYS A 59 -4.19 -2.09 23.18
C LYS A 59 -3.85 -0.91 24.11
N GLN A 60 -3.27 0.17 23.56
CA GLN A 60 -2.89 1.37 24.30
C GLN A 60 -3.99 2.45 24.28
N GLY A 61 -5.10 2.24 23.57
CA GLY A 61 -6.22 3.18 23.46
C GLY A 61 -6.04 4.30 22.43
N GLY A 62 -4.99 4.27 21.61
CA GLY A 62 -4.69 5.30 20.60
C GLY A 62 -4.84 4.78 19.17
N PHE A 63 -6.03 4.88 18.56
CA PHE A 63 -6.29 4.20 17.30
C PHE A 63 -5.98 5.03 16.04
N PHE A 64 -6.31 6.33 16.02
CA PHE A 64 -6.31 7.13 14.80
C PHE A 64 -5.18 8.16 14.69
N TYR A 65 -4.26 8.19 15.65
CA TYR A 65 -3.07 9.04 15.62
C TYR A 65 -1.87 8.25 16.14
N SER A 66 -0.69 8.45 15.55
CA SER A 66 0.56 7.85 16.01
C SER A 66 1.70 8.86 16.00
N PHE A 67 2.44 8.90 17.10
CA PHE A 67 3.68 9.68 17.22
C PHE A 67 4.84 9.03 16.45
N GLY A 68 4.73 7.76 16.06
CA GLY A 68 5.66 7.03 15.20
C GLY A 68 5.44 7.23 13.69
N LYS A 69 4.40 7.97 13.27
CA LYS A 69 4.18 8.30 11.86
C LYS A 69 4.89 9.60 11.50
N LEU A 70 6.09 9.55 10.90
CA LEU A 70 6.95 10.70 10.74
C LEU A 70 7.24 11.34 12.12
N ALA A 71 7.10 12.64 12.23
CA ALA A 71 7.16 13.32 13.53
C ALA A 71 5.80 13.37 14.27
N GLY A 72 4.86 12.50 13.92
CA GLY A 72 3.49 12.43 14.42
C GLY A 72 2.46 12.71 13.34
N GLY A 73 1.33 11.98 13.33
CA GLY A 73 0.29 12.22 12.34
C GLY A 73 -0.92 11.31 12.44
N SER A 74 -2.02 11.73 11.78
CA SER A 74 -3.23 10.93 11.66
C SER A 74 -2.94 9.59 10.99
N THR A 75 -3.50 8.53 11.55
CA THR A 75 -3.45 7.16 10.98
C THR A 75 -4.81 6.69 10.48
N LEU A 76 -5.81 7.58 10.44
CA LEU A 76 -7.15 7.24 9.98
C LEU A 76 -7.14 6.85 8.50
N GLY A 77 -6.44 7.60 7.66
CA GLY A 77 -6.26 7.26 6.24
C GLY A 77 -5.48 5.95 6.04
N LEU A 78 -4.47 5.67 6.87
CA LEU A 78 -3.77 4.38 6.87
C LEU A 78 -4.72 3.25 7.23
N PHE A 79 -5.51 3.39 8.29
CA PHE A 79 -6.50 2.40 8.67
C PHE A 79 -7.49 2.13 7.54
N ALA A 80 -8.06 3.18 6.97
CA ALA A 80 -9.08 3.10 5.94
C ALA A 80 -8.60 2.43 4.65
N TYR A 81 -7.36 2.67 4.27
CA TYR A 81 -6.84 2.16 3.00
C TYR A 81 -6.10 0.82 3.15
N TYR A 82 -5.35 0.63 4.26
CA TYR A 82 -4.41 -0.49 4.40
C TYR A 82 -4.84 -1.56 5.40
N MET A 83 -5.62 -1.24 6.43
CA MET A 83 -5.74 -2.11 7.60
C MET A 83 -7.13 -2.71 7.82
N ASN A 84 -8.13 -2.29 7.02
CA ASN A 84 -9.54 -2.61 7.27
C ASN A 84 -9.98 -3.97 6.69
N SER A 85 -9.23 -5.04 6.99
CA SER A 85 -9.52 -6.40 6.55
C SER A 85 -9.86 -7.31 7.74
N PRO A 86 -10.93 -8.14 7.65
CA PRO A 86 -11.24 -9.12 8.70
C PRO A 86 -10.15 -10.19 8.84
N PHE A 87 -9.35 -10.44 7.80
CA PHE A 87 -8.23 -11.39 7.86
C PHE A 87 -7.08 -10.87 8.72
N ASN A 88 -6.99 -9.55 8.93
CA ASN A 88 -5.96 -8.95 9.78
C ASN A 88 -6.05 -9.38 11.24
N LEU A 89 -7.21 -9.93 11.68
CA LEU A 89 -7.35 -10.57 12.98
C LEU A 89 -6.36 -11.72 13.21
N LEU A 90 -5.84 -12.34 12.14
CA LEU A 90 -4.80 -13.38 12.26
C LEU A 90 -3.47 -12.81 12.80
N PHE A 91 -3.14 -11.56 12.47
CA PHE A 91 -1.96 -10.89 13.04
C PHE A 91 -2.14 -10.59 14.55
N LEU A 92 -3.37 -10.41 15.03
CA LEU A 92 -3.66 -10.24 16.45
C LEU A 92 -3.46 -11.54 17.25
N LEU A 93 -3.73 -12.69 16.63
CA LEU A 93 -3.69 -14.00 17.27
C LEU A 93 -2.27 -14.58 17.36
N LEU A 94 -1.32 -14.06 16.59
CA LEU A 94 0.05 -14.54 16.51
C LEU A 94 1.02 -13.46 17.01
N PRO A 95 2.15 -13.85 17.65
CA PRO A 95 3.17 -12.87 18.03
C PRO A 95 3.79 -12.22 16.79
N THR A 96 4.29 -10.98 16.93
CA THR A 96 4.89 -10.19 15.83
C THR A 96 6.01 -10.94 15.11
N ARG A 97 6.81 -11.72 15.83
CA ARG A 97 7.83 -12.60 15.26
C ARG A 97 7.30 -13.61 14.24
N MET A 98 5.99 -13.89 14.24
CA MET A 98 5.30 -14.83 13.35
C MET A 98 4.50 -14.11 12.24
N VAL A 99 4.77 -12.85 11.98
CA VAL A 99 4.13 -12.06 10.91
C VAL A 99 4.23 -12.73 9.52
N PRO A 100 5.37 -13.30 9.09
CA PRO A 100 5.45 -14.00 7.81
C PRO A 100 4.50 -15.20 7.72
N GLN A 101 4.37 -15.96 8.79
CA GLN A 101 3.46 -17.11 8.86
C GLN A 101 1.99 -16.66 8.85
N ALA A 102 1.65 -15.58 9.57
CA ALA A 102 0.32 -15.00 9.54
C ALA A 102 -0.07 -14.56 8.12
N ALA A 103 0.84 -13.88 7.42
CA ALA A 103 0.63 -13.48 6.03
C ALA A 103 0.42 -14.69 5.11
N GLY A 104 1.23 -15.75 5.27
CA GLY A 104 1.07 -17.01 4.52
C GLY A 104 -0.29 -17.65 4.75
N LEU A 105 -0.77 -17.71 6.00
CA LEU A 105 -2.10 -18.22 6.33
C LEU A 105 -3.21 -17.35 5.72
N ILE A 106 -3.07 -16.02 5.73
CA ILE A 106 -4.03 -15.10 5.10
C ILE A 106 -4.14 -15.40 3.61
N PHE A 107 -3.03 -15.56 2.89
CA PHE A 107 -3.05 -15.87 1.46
C PHE A 107 -3.78 -17.18 1.17
N LEU A 108 -3.47 -18.21 1.93
CA LEU A 108 -4.08 -19.53 1.79
C LEU A 108 -5.59 -19.48 2.03
N LEU A 109 -6.03 -18.93 3.16
CA LEU A 109 -7.44 -18.86 3.55
C LEU A 109 -8.24 -17.96 2.60
N ARG A 110 -7.70 -16.82 2.22
CA ARG A 110 -8.35 -15.87 1.32
C ARG A 110 -8.53 -16.45 -0.08
N THR A 111 -7.55 -17.19 -0.60
CA THR A 111 -7.69 -17.92 -1.86
C THR A 111 -8.84 -18.91 -1.80
N GLY A 112 -8.96 -19.66 -0.71
CA GLY A 112 -10.10 -20.55 -0.47
C GLY A 112 -11.44 -19.81 -0.43
N VAL A 113 -11.53 -18.68 0.29
CA VAL A 113 -12.74 -17.85 0.37
C VAL A 113 -13.12 -17.29 -1.00
N THR A 114 -12.15 -16.82 -1.79
CA THR A 114 -12.37 -16.29 -3.14
C THR A 114 -12.96 -17.35 -4.07
N ALA A 115 -12.40 -18.58 -4.05
CA ALA A 115 -12.90 -19.70 -4.82
C ALA A 115 -14.33 -20.09 -4.39
N ALA A 116 -14.57 -20.14 -3.09
CA ALA A 116 -15.87 -20.47 -2.52
C ALA A 116 -16.96 -19.43 -2.88
N ALA A 117 -16.63 -18.14 -2.78
CA ALA A 117 -17.53 -17.05 -3.10
C ALA A 117 -17.99 -17.11 -4.57
N PHE A 118 -17.05 -17.33 -5.49
CA PHE A 118 -17.38 -17.41 -6.91
C PHE A 118 -18.17 -18.70 -7.25
N CYS A 119 -17.79 -19.83 -6.66
CA CYS A 119 -18.54 -21.08 -6.77
C CYS A 119 -19.98 -20.92 -6.27
N TRP A 120 -20.18 -20.28 -5.10
CA TRP A 120 -21.51 -20.00 -4.55
C TRP A 120 -22.33 -19.08 -5.48
N TYR A 121 -21.69 -18.02 -6.04
CA TYR A 121 -22.33 -17.14 -7.01
C TYR A 121 -22.83 -17.91 -8.23
N LEU A 122 -22.01 -18.77 -8.83
CA LEU A 122 -22.38 -19.55 -10.00
C LEU A 122 -23.55 -20.51 -9.70
N GLN A 123 -23.53 -21.20 -8.56
CA GLN A 123 -24.62 -22.05 -8.13
C GLN A 123 -25.93 -21.28 -8.00
N ARG A 124 -25.88 -20.08 -7.42
CA ARG A 124 -27.05 -19.21 -7.27
C ARG A 124 -27.51 -18.64 -8.60
N HIS A 125 -26.58 -18.17 -9.44
CA HIS A 125 -26.85 -17.56 -10.73
C HIS A 125 -27.58 -18.51 -11.69
N PHE A 126 -27.11 -19.76 -11.75
CA PHE A 126 -27.67 -20.80 -12.61
C PHE A 126 -28.71 -21.70 -11.90
N ALA A 127 -28.98 -21.45 -10.64
CA ALA A 127 -29.89 -22.28 -9.80
C ALA A 127 -29.57 -23.79 -9.86
N LYS A 128 -28.27 -24.14 -9.93
CA LYS A 128 -27.78 -25.51 -10.13
C LYS A 128 -26.54 -25.76 -9.25
N ALA A 129 -26.45 -26.93 -8.66
CA ALA A 129 -25.24 -27.43 -8.02
C ALA A 129 -24.48 -28.31 -9.04
N ASP A 130 -23.45 -27.75 -9.69
CA ASP A 130 -22.62 -28.48 -10.66
C ASP A 130 -21.16 -28.49 -10.17
N PRO A 131 -20.51 -29.68 -10.11
CA PRO A 131 -19.10 -29.77 -9.65
C PRO A 131 -18.12 -28.85 -10.40
N LEU A 132 -18.41 -28.56 -11.68
CA LEU A 132 -17.58 -27.65 -12.48
C LEU A 132 -17.59 -26.21 -11.93
N PHE A 133 -18.59 -25.83 -11.14
CA PHE A 133 -18.58 -24.50 -10.50
C PHE A 133 -17.50 -24.38 -9.42
N ALA A 134 -17.13 -25.49 -8.76
CA ALA A 134 -15.97 -25.48 -7.86
C ALA A 134 -14.66 -25.30 -8.63
N VAL A 135 -14.54 -25.88 -9.83
CA VAL A 135 -13.36 -25.70 -10.72
C VAL A 135 -13.31 -24.26 -11.23
N LEU A 136 -14.43 -23.70 -11.68
CA LEU A 136 -14.50 -22.31 -12.12
C LEU A 136 -14.25 -21.29 -10.98
N GLY A 137 -14.60 -21.67 -9.74
CA GLY A 137 -14.21 -20.90 -8.56
C GLY A 137 -12.68 -20.79 -8.41
N GLN A 138 -11.95 -21.89 -8.72
CA GLN A 138 -10.47 -21.84 -8.75
C GLN A 138 -9.97 -20.88 -9.83
N CYS A 139 -10.58 -20.88 -11.02
CA CYS A 139 -10.19 -19.95 -12.08
C CYS A 139 -10.28 -18.48 -11.64
N TYR A 140 -11.23 -18.13 -10.77
CA TYR A 140 -11.33 -16.78 -10.22
C TYR A 140 -10.30 -16.51 -9.12
N ALA A 141 -10.13 -17.44 -8.19
CA ALA A 141 -9.20 -17.30 -7.08
C ALA A 141 -7.72 -17.27 -7.53
N PHE A 142 -7.42 -17.95 -8.63
CA PHE A 142 -6.07 -18.02 -9.23
C PHE A 142 -5.94 -17.20 -10.52
N CYS A 143 -6.84 -16.26 -10.79
CA CYS A 143 -6.65 -15.32 -11.89
C CYS A 143 -5.41 -14.46 -11.67
N ALA A 144 -4.80 -13.97 -12.75
CA ALA A 144 -3.54 -13.23 -12.67
C ALA A 144 -3.61 -12.05 -11.70
N PHE A 145 -4.73 -11.32 -11.67
CA PHE A 145 -4.91 -10.23 -10.69
C PHE A 145 -4.73 -10.73 -9.25
N CYS A 146 -5.42 -11.82 -8.87
CA CYS A 146 -5.35 -12.35 -7.50
C CYS A 146 -3.95 -12.85 -7.13
N ILE A 147 -3.17 -13.34 -8.11
CA ILE A 147 -1.85 -13.92 -7.86
C ILE A 147 -0.77 -12.84 -7.90
N VAL A 148 -0.73 -12.04 -8.96
CA VAL A 148 0.30 -11.01 -9.17
C VAL A 148 0.17 -9.89 -8.15
N TYR A 149 -1.06 -9.50 -7.82
CA TYR A 149 -1.34 -8.44 -6.84
C TYR A 149 -1.65 -8.97 -5.44
N ASN A 150 -1.34 -10.25 -5.15
CA ASN A 150 -1.59 -10.87 -3.85
C ASN A 150 -0.82 -10.18 -2.70
N GLN A 151 0.37 -9.65 -2.99
CA GLN A 151 1.11 -8.81 -2.05
C GLN A 151 0.29 -7.59 -1.58
N ASN A 152 -0.60 -7.06 -2.42
CA ASN A 152 -1.54 -6.00 -2.05
C ASN A 152 -2.75 -6.59 -1.32
N ILE A 153 -2.52 -7.11 -0.12
CA ILE A 153 -3.55 -7.78 0.69
C ILE A 153 -4.78 -6.91 0.92
N ILE A 154 -4.61 -5.61 0.85
CA ILE A 154 -5.61 -4.57 1.07
C ILE A 154 -6.74 -4.55 0.03
N TRP A 155 -6.50 -5.06 -1.19
CA TRP A 155 -7.50 -5.05 -2.27
C TRP A 155 -8.36 -6.31 -2.33
N MET A 156 -7.83 -7.41 -1.79
CA MET A 156 -8.38 -8.75 -2.01
C MET A 156 -9.72 -8.98 -1.36
N ASP A 157 -10.10 -8.19 -0.34
CA ASP A 157 -11.39 -8.33 0.30
C ASP A 157 -12.55 -7.90 -0.60
N VAL A 158 -12.36 -6.86 -1.38
CA VAL A 158 -13.36 -6.44 -2.38
C VAL A 158 -13.43 -7.43 -3.54
N VAL A 159 -12.31 -8.09 -3.88
CA VAL A 159 -12.26 -9.10 -4.93
C VAL A 159 -13.12 -10.32 -4.58
N TRP A 160 -13.02 -10.87 -3.36
CA TRP A 160 -13.88 -11.99 -2.99
C TRP A 160 -15.33 -11.58 -2.69
N LEU A 161 -15.61 -10.29 -2.41
CA LEU A 161 -16.96 -9.77 -2.29
C LEU A 161 -17.67 -9.58 -3.64
N LEU A 162 -16.93 -9.35 -4.74
CA LEU A 162 -17.51 -9.12 -6.07
C LEU A 162 -18.54 -10.18 -6.47
N PRO A 163 -18.30 -11.50 -6.35
CA PRO A 163 -19.31 -12.51 -6.65
C PRO A 163 -20.62 -12.34 -5.86
N LEU A 164 -20.54 -11.90 -4.61
CA LEU A 164 -21.71 -11.63 -3.78
C LEU A 164 -22.45 -10.37 -4.26
N VAL A 165 -21.71 -9.32 -4.62
CA VAL A 165 -22.27 -8.09 -5.23
C VAL A 165 -23.02 -8.43 -6.53
N LEU A 166 -22.44 -9.28 -7.41
CA LEU A 166 -23.08 -9.72 -8.64
C LEU A 166 -24.35 -10.52 -8.37
N ALA A 167 -24.36 -11.40 -7.36
CA ALA A 167 -25.56 -12.13 -6.96
C ALA A 167 -26.67 -11.17 -6.48
N ALA A 168 -26.32 -10.17 -5.69
CA ALA A 168 -27.28 -9.17 -5.22
C ALA A 168 -27.77 -8.25 -6.35
N LEU A 169 -26.92 -7.93 -7.31
CA LEU A 169 -27.26 -7.17 -8.51
C LEU A 169 -28.22 -7.96 -9.42
N ASP A 170 -28.00 -9.26 -9.60
CA ASP A 170 -28.92 -10.14 -10.31
C ASP A 170 -30.31 -10.19 -9.62
N ASP A 171 -30.35 -10.24 -8.28
CA ASP A 171 -31.60 -10.19 -7.51
C ASP A 171 -32.32 -8.85 -7.70
N LEU A 172 -31.57 -7.73 -7.73
CA LEU A 172 -32.13 -6.41 -7.99
C LEU A 172 -32.73 -6.33 -9.41
N MET A 173 -31.99 -6.77 -10.41
CA MET A 173 -32.40 -6.74 -11.82
C MET A 173 -33.63 -7.61 -12.09
N ARG A 174 -33.68 -8.82 -11.49
CA ARG A 174 -34.76 -9.81 -11.72
C ARG A 174 -35.94 -9.58 -10.80
N GLN A 175 -35.70 -9.43 -9.50
CA GLN A 175 -36.74 -9.44 -8.46
C GLN A 175 -36.99 -8.09 -7.81
N GLY A 176 -36.06 -7.12 -7.97
CA GLY A 176 -36.04 -5.79 -7.33
C GLY A 176 -35.69 -5.84 -5.85
N ARG A 177 -34.98 -6.85 -5.43
CA ARG A 177 -34.43 -6.96 -4.08
C ARG A 177 -33.13 -6.18 -4.03
N HIS A 178 -33.15 -4.97 -3.48
CA HIS A 178 -32.02 -4.04 -3.53
C HIS A 178 -31.20 -3.99 -2.24
N TRP A 179 -31.73 -4.41 -1.08
CA TRP A 179 -31.02 -4.31 0.20
C TRP A 179 -29.72 -5.11 0.25
N GLY A 180 -29.67 -6.29 -0.38
CA GLY A 180 -28.45 -7.07 -0.48
C GLY A 180 -27.32 -6.32 -1.23
N PHE A 181 -27.70 -5.64 -2.31
CA PHE A 181 -26.76 -4.81 -3.07
C PHE A 181 -26.28 -3.61 -2.25
N THR A 182 -27.18 -2.90 -1.55
CA THR A 182 -26.83 -1.78 -0.67
C THR A 182 -25.81 -2.19 0.40
N VAL A 183 -26.08 -3.29 1.12
CA VAL A 183 -25.19 -3.77 2.20
C VAL A 183 -23.83 -4.20 1.65
N LEU A 184 -23.78 -4.90 0.52
CA LEU A 184 -22.53 -5.39 -0.04
C LEU A 184 -21.67 -4.26 -0.62
N VAL A 185 -22.28 -3.25 -1.25
CA VAL A 185 -21.54 -2.04 -1.69
C VAL A 185 -21.02 -1.26 -0.49
N PHE A 186 -21.84 -1.09 0.57
CA PHE A 186 -21.38 -0.50 1.83
C PHE A 186 -20.16 -1.25 2.40
N LEU A 187 -20.21 -2.57 2.46
CA LEU A 187 -19.08 -3.39 2.92
C LEU A 187 -17.83 -3.24 2.01
N CYS A 188 -18.01 -3.19 0.68
CA CYS A 188 -16.91 -2.94 -0.23
C CYS A 188 -16.23 -1.59 0.08
N ILE A 189 -17.02 -0.53 0.31
CA ILE A 189 -16.48 0.81 0.66
C ILE A 189 -15.72 0.75 1.99
N LEU A 190 -16.27 0.09 3.00
CA LEU A 190 -15.60 -0.03 4.31
C LEU A 190 -14.30 -0.81 4.23
N LEU A 191 -14.25 -1.92 3.48
CA LEU A 191 -13.07 -2.78 3.43
C LEU A 191 -11.96 -2.20 2.56
N ASN A 192 -12.30 -1.60 1.44
CA ASN A 192 -11.36 -0.79 0.65
C ASN A 192 -12.14 0.13 -0.31
N PHE A 193 -12.28 1.40 0.04
CA PHE A 193 -13.03 2.37 -0.76
C PHE A 193 -12.48 2.55 -2.17
N TYR A 194 -11.16 2.41 -2.34
CA TYR A 194 -10.49 2.58 -3.63
C TYR A 194 -10.87 1.46 -4.63
N ILE A 195 -10.85 0.19 -4.21
CA ILE A 195 -11.28 -0.93 -5.07
C ILE A 195 -12.82 -1.06 -5.16
N ALA A 196 -13.56 -0.53 -4.18
CA ALA A 196 -15.01 -0.42 -4.28
C ALA A 196 -15.44 0.49 -5.43
N TRP A 197 -14.67 1.54 -5.76
CA TRP A 197 -14.96 2.45 -6.88
C TRP A 197 -15.09 1.72 -8.23
N PRO A 198 -14.07 0.95 -8.72
CA PRO A 198 -14.25 0.16 -9.94
C PRO A 198 -15.36 -0.89 -9.87
N VAL A 199 -15.65 -1.47 -8.71
CA VAL A 199 -16.80 -2.38 -8.54
C VAL A 199 -18.12 -1.64 -8.74
N CYS A 200 -18.24 -0.40 -8.29
CA CYS A 200 -19.43 0.45 -8.53
C CYS A 200 -19.58 0.78 -10.03
N LEU A 201 -18.51 1.21 -10.71
CA LEU A 201 -18.51 1.46 -12.14
C LEU A 201 -18.87 0.21 -12.94
N PHE A 202 -18.28 -0.93 -12.59
CA PHE A 202 -18.60 -2.21 -13.21
C PHE A 202 -20.05 -2.59 -13.01
N SER A 203 -20.62 -2.35 -11.83
CA SER A 203 -22.04 -2.65 -11.54
C SER A 203 -22.96 -1.84 -12.43
N ILE A 204 -22.63 -0.60 -12.77
CA ILE A 204 -23.35 0.23 -13.75
C ILE A 204 -23.27 -0.42 -15.14
N LEU A 205 -22.07 -0.74 -15.61
CA LEU A 205 -21.87 -1.37 -16.92
C LEU A 205 -22.58 -2.73 -17.00
N TYR A 206 -22.45 -3.57 -15.98
CA TYR A 206 -23.11 -4.87 -15.90
C TYR A 206 -24.63 -4.70 -15.97
N PHE A 207 -25.19 -3.77 -15.20
CA PHE A 207 -26.62 -3.48 -15.22
C PHE A 207 -27.09 -3.05 -16.62
N LEU A 208 -26.44 -2.08 -17.22
CA LEU A 208 -26.82 -1.52 -18.52
C LEU A 208 -26.68 -2.53 -19.66
N CYS A 209 -25.54 -3.22 -19.75
CA CYS A 209 -25.25 -4.16 -20.83
C CYS A 209 -26.11 -5.43 -20.76
N LEU A 210 -26.43 -5.89 -19.57
CA LEU A 210 -27.16 -7.15 -19.39
C LEU A 210 -28.65 -6.98 -19.13
N TRP A 211 -29.14 -5.76 -18.88
CA TRP A 211 -30.55 -5.49 -18.71
C TRP A 211 -31.41 -6.02 -19.88
N PRO A 212 -31.05 -5.85 -21.18
CA PRO A 212 -31.87 -6.30 -22.31
C PRO A 212 -32.11 -7.81 -22.37
N SER A 213 -31.23 -8.57 -21.73
CA SER A 213 -31.29 -10.05 -21.71
C SER A 213 -31.75 -10.65 -20.39
N ARG A 214 -31.57 -9.93 -19.28
CA ARG A 214 -31.73 -10.46 -17.91
C ARG A 214 -32.68 -9.64 -17.05
N GLY A 215 -32.90 -8.39 -17.35
CA GLY A 215 -33.77 -7.50 -16.59
C GLY A 215 -35.24 -7.93 -16.60
N GLN A 216 -35.91 -7.80 -15.48
CA GLN A 216 -37.35 -8.05 -15.35
C GLN A 216 -38.06 -6.86 -14.74
N GLY A 217 -39.22 -6.54 -15.24
CA GLY A 217 -40.04 -5.40 -14.82
C GLY A 217 -39.70 -4.12 -15.61
N ARG A 218 -40.04 -2.96 -15.04
CA ARG A 218 -39.77 -1.67 -15.67
C ARG A 218 -38.33 -1.22 -15.43
N PHE A 219 -37.56 -0.96 -16.49
CA PHE A 219 -36.17 -0.49 -16.44
C PHE A 219 -35.99 0.68 -15.49
N GLY A 220 -36.72 1.81 -15.71
CA GLY A 220 -36.54 3.02 -14.91
C GLY A 220 -36.72 2.79 -13.40
N ARG A 221 -37.70 1.95 -13.02
CA ARG A 221 -37.92 1.62 -11.59
C ARG A 221 -36.76 0.80 -11.00
N ARG A 222 -36.20 -0.15 -11.75
CA ARG A 222 -35.08 -0.97 -11.29
C ARG A 222 -33.78 -0.17 -11.25
N PHE A 223 -33.58 0.68 -12.26
CA PHE A 223 -32.44 1.56 -12.30
C PHE A 223 -32.47 2.61 -11.17
N ALA A 224 -33.65 3.20 -10.89
CA ALA A 224 -33.81 4.11 -9.75
C ALA A 224 -33.51 3.40 -8.40
N ALA A 225 -33.96 2.13 -8.23
CA ALA A 225 -33.64 1.36 -7.04
C ALA A 225 -32.14 1.03 -6.96
N PHE A 226 -31.50 0.72 -8.08
CA PHE A 226 -30.04 0.51 -8.17
C PHE A 226 -29.28 1.78 -7.78
N ALA A 227 -29.59 2.91 -8.39
CA ALA A 227 -28.95 4.19 -8.09
C ALA A 227 -29.15 4.63 -6.63
N ALA A 228 -30.40 4.54 -6.13
CA ALA A 228 -30.70 4.86 -4.73
C ALA A 228 -29.96 3.93 -3.75
N SER A 229 -29.77 2.66 -4.11
CA SER A 229 -29.00 1.70 -3.29
C SER A 229 -27.52 2.07 -3.22
N GLY A 230 -26.92 2.52 -4.34
CA GLY A 230 -25.52 2.97 -4.39
C GLY A 230 -25.34 4.26 -3.56
N VAL A 231 -26.23 5.25 -3.74
CA VAL A 231 -26.21 6.49 -2.97
C VAL A 231 -26.37 6.22 -1.47
N LEU A 232 -27.30 5.32 -1.12
CA LEU A 232 -27.53 4.94 0.28
C LEU A 232 -26.32 4.25 0.89
N ALA A 233 -25.66 3.35 0.14
CA ALA A 233 -24.44 2.68 0.59
C ALA A 233 -23.31 3.68 0.82
N ALA A 234 -23.11 4.63 -0.09
CA ALA A 234 -22.16 5.71 0.07
C ALA A 234 -22.50 6.58 1.30
N GLY A 235 -23.76 7.02 1.43
CA GLY A 235 -24.22 7.81 2.58
C GLY A 235 -23.99 7.11 3.92
N LEU A 236 -24.29 5.83 4.02
CA LEU A 236 -24.01 5.02 5.21
C LEU A 236 -22.51 4.93 5.54
N SER A 237 -21.63 5.11 4.56
CA SER A 237 -20.18 5.04 4.74
C SER A 237 -19.53 6.40 5.08
N PHE A 238 -20.27 7.51 5.10
CA PHE A 238 -19.68 8.85 5.24
C PHE A 238 -18.98 9.08 6.57
N PHE A 239 -19.42 8.41 7.67
CA PHE A 239 -18.72 8.47 8.96
C PHE A 239 -17.25 8.08 8.87
N PHE A 240 -16.91 7.25 7.90
CA PHE A 240 -15.60 6.72 7.63
C PHE A 240 -14.98 7.38 6.37
N LEU A 241 -15.77 7.53 5.31
CA LEU A 241 -15.28 7.99 4.01
C LEU A 241 -14.92 9.46 4.00
N LEU A 242 -15.71 10.33 4.67
CA LEU A 242 -15.49 11.78 4.63
C LEU A 242 -14.18 12.20 5.30
N PRO A 243 -13.84 11.75 6.53
CA PRO A 243 -12.55 12.07 7.14
C PRO A 243 -11.36 11.61 6.28
N VAL A 244 -11.46 10.41 5.69
CA VAL A 244 -10.41 9.85 4.83
C VAL A 244 -10.22 10.67 3.55
N LEU A 245 -11.32 11.11 2.93
CA LEU A 245 -11.23 11.94 1.72
C LEU A 245 -10.58 13.30 2.02
N LEU A 246 -10.85 13.88 3.17
CA LEU A 246 -10.21 15.13 3.60
C LEU A 246 -8.70 14.91 3.82
N GLU A 247 -8.29 13.87 4.55
CA GLU A 247 -6.88 13.54 4.76
C GLU A 247 -6.13 13.23 3.43
N VAL A 248 -6.78 12.53 2.48
CA VAL A 248 -6.19 12.27 1.16
C VAL A 248 -6.06 13.55 0.34
N GLN A 249 -7.00 14.49 0.47
CA GLN A 249 -6.94 15.78 -0.21
C GLN A 249 -5.74 16.60 0.27
N GLU A 250 -5.51 16.67 1.58
CA GLU A 250 -4.35 17.34 2.17
C GLU A 250 -3.03 16.73 1.74
N SER A 251 -2.95 15.39 1.70
CA SER A 251 -1.69 14.68 1.43
C SER A 251 -1.28 14.61 -0.04
N LYS A 252 -2.20 14.74 -1.00
CA LYS A 252 -1.94 14.50 -2.45
C LYS A 252 -2.26 15.69 -3.36
N GLY A 253 -2.63 16.84 -2.80
CA GLY A 253 -3.15 17.95 -3.59
C GLY A 253 -4.51 17.62 -4.22
N GLY A 254 -4.99 18.46 -5.12
CA GLY A 254 -6.33 18.37 -5.67
C GLY A 254 -6.78 16.99 -6.11
N LEU A 255 -7.91 16.52 -5.58
CA LEU A 255 -8.53 15.23 -5.94
C LEU A 255 -8.91 15.13 -7.42
N PHE A 256 -8.98 16.26 -8.14
CA PHE A 256 -9.57 16.38 -9.48
C PHE A 256 -8.61 16.97 -10.53
N ASP A 257 -7.30 16.90 -10.35
CA ASP A 257 -6.33 17.22 -11.39
C ASP A 257 -6.33 16.13 -12.46
N PHE A 258 -7.37 16.16 -13.30
CA PHE A 258 -7.61 15.16 -14.32
C PHE A 258 -7.70 15.79 -15.70
N THR A 259 -6.75 15.44 -16.57
CA THR A 259 -6.80 15.77 -18.00
C THR A 259 -7.17 14.54 -18.79
N PHE A 260 -8.37 14.53 -19.37
CA PHE A 260 -8.84 13.43 -20.19
C PHE A 260 -8.02 13.28 -21.47
N SER A 261 -7.48 12.08 -21.72
CA SER A 261 -6.71 11.77 -22.92
C SER A 261 -7.27 10.52 -23.60
N LEU A 262 -7.41 10.58 -24.93
CA LEU A 262 -7.76 9.44 -25.78
C LEU A 262 -6.54 8.62 -26.22
N THR A 263 -5.36 8.85 -25.65
CA THR A 263 -4.12 8.17 -26.03
C THR A 263 -4.22 6.67 -25.74
N PRO A 264 -3.93 5.80 -26.73
CA PRO A 264 -3.78 4.36 -26.51
C PRO A 264 -2.58 4.05 -25.61
N GLN A 265 -2.75 3.15 -24.63
CA GLN A 265 -1.68 2.80 -23.69
C GLN A 265 -0.82 1.63 -24.20
N PHE A 266 -1.36 0.78 -25.06
CA PHE A 266 -0.68 -0.39 -25.61
C PHE A 266 -1.32 -0.85 -26.92
N ASN A 267 -0.69 -1.81 -27.61
CA ASN A 267 -1.28 -2.43 -28.81
C ASN A 267 -2.43 -3.37 -28.41
N LEU A 268 -3.67 -3.04 -28.76
CA LEU A 268 -4.87 -3.78 -28.39
C LEU A 268 -4.82 -5.25 -28.82
N LEU A 269 -4.09 -5.60 -29.87
CA LEU A 269 -3.90 -6.98 -30.33
C LEU A 269 -3.14 -7.84 -29.31
N GLN A 270 -2.42 -7.25 -28.36
CA GLN A 270 -1.72 -7.97 -27.30
C GLN A 270 -2.67 -8.44 -26.19
N LEU A 271 -3.80 -7.77 -25.98
CA LEU A 271 -4.71 -8.05 -24.86
C LEU A 271 -5.24 -9.49 -24.83
N PRO A 272 -5.71 -10.12 -25.94
CA PRO A 272 -6.15 -11.51 -25.93
C PRO A 272 -5.05 -12.52 -25.52
N TYR A 273 -3.79 -12.16 -25.73
CA TYR A 273 -2.64 -13.02 -25.41
C TYR A 273 -2.19 -12.91 -23.96
N ARG A 274 -2.72 -11.94 -23.19
CA ARG A 274 -2.62 -11.94 -21.73
C ARG A 274 -3.45 -13.05 -21.07
N LEU A 275 -4.24 -13.79 -21.85
CA LEU A 275 -4.90 -15.05 -21.41
C LEU A 275 -3.99 -16.28 -21.48
N PHE A 276 -2.76 -16.18 -22.05
CA PHE A 276 -1.75 -17.25 -21.95
C PHE A 276 -1.12 -17.30 -20.55
N PHE A 277 -0.77 -18.51 -20.09
CA PHE A 277 -0.07 -18.68 -18.84
C PHE A 277 1.41 -18.23 -18.94
N GLY A 278 1.97 -17.79 -17.80
CA GLY A 278 3.37 -17.37 -17.71
C GLY A 278 3.68 -16.07 -18.47
N ASN A 279 2.67 -15.26 -18.81
CA ASN A 279 2.82 -13.97 -19.49
C ASN A 279 2.79 -12.78 -18.51
N PHE A 280 3.37 -12.95 -17.34
CA PHE A 280 3.64 -11.88 -16.38
C PHE A 280 5.14 -11.62 -16.33
N PHE A 281 5.54 -10.34 -16.27
CA PHE A 281 6.91 -9.86 -16.07
C PHE A 281 6.94 -8.95 -14.87
N TRP A 282 8.12 -8.84 -14.22
CA TRP A 282 8.26 -7.88 -13.11
C TRP A 282 7.94 -6.46 -13.54
N ASN A 283 8.41 -6.02 -14.71
CA ASN A 283 8.09 -4.69 -15.25
C ASN A 283 6.59 -4.45 -15.48
N ASP A 284 5.76 -5.51 -15.53
CA ASP A 284 4.30 -5.37 -15.58
C ASP A 284 3.72 -4.74 -14.30
N VAL A 285 4.49 -4.70 -13.21
CA VAL A 285 4.07 -4.04 -11.96
C VAL A 285 4.07 -2.51 -12.11
N THR A 286 4.94 -1.97 -12.97
CA THR A 286 5.02 -0.52 -13.24
C THR A 286 4.32 -0.11 -14.53
N ASN A 287 4.66 -0.73 -15.66
CA ASN A 287 4.25 -0.30 -17.01
C ASN A 287 3.68 -1.44 -17.85
N GLY A 288 3.10 -2.47 -17.24
CA GLY A 288 2.66 -3.67 -17.93
C GLY A 288 1.29 -3.59 -18.57
N LEU A 289 0.89 -4.74 -19.11
CA LEU A 289 -0.43 -4.99 -19.68
C LEU A 289 -1.41 -5.51 -18.62
N PRO A 290 -2.75 -5.41 -18.84
CA PRO A 290 -3.74 -5.88 -17.89
C PRO A 290 -3.58 -7.35 -17.51
N ASN A 291 -3.61 -7.65 -16.21
CA ASN A 291 -3.51 -9.01 -15.65
C ASN A 291 -4.87 -9.71 -15.69
N ILE A 292 -5.26 -10.26 -16.86
CA ILE A 292 -6.59 -10.85 -17.13
C ILE A 292 -6.59 -12.38 -17.24
N TYR A 293 -5.44 -13.05 -17.14
CA TYR A 293 -5.39 -14.51 -17.17
C TYR A 293 -6.28 -15.13 -16.07
N CYS A 294 -7.04 -16.15 -16.42
CA CYS A 294 -7.89 -16.91 -15.51
C CYS A 294 -8.03 -18.39 -15.89
N GLY A 295 -7.05 -18.90 -16.65
CA GLY A 295 -6.97 -20.26 -17.17
C GLY A 295 -7.11 -20.30 -18.69
N VAL A 296 -6.06 -20.80 -19.35
CA VAL A 296 -6.04 -21.05 -20.80
C VAL A 296 -7.19 -21.98 -21.22
N VAL A 297 -7.54 -22.92 -20.36
CA VAL A 297 -8.66 -23.85 -20.57
C VAL A 297 -10.01 -23.17 -20.78
N LEU A 298 -10.18 -21.90 -20.40
CA LEU A 298 -11.43 -21.16 -20.56
C LEU A 298 -11.56 -20.50 -21.94
N VAL A 299 -10.47 -20.22 -22.65
CA VAL A 299 -10.48 -19.51 -23.92
C VAL A 299 -11.38 -20.21 -24.96
N PRO A 300 -11.24 -21.53 -25.20
CA PRO A 300 -12.12 -22.23 -26.15
C PRO A 300 -13.60 -22.20 -25.73
N LEU A 301 -13.90 -22.20 -24.43
CA LEU A 301 -15.27 -22.15 -23.93
C LEU A 301 -15.91 -20.76 -24.18
N VAL A 302 -15.15 -19.69 -24.03
CA VAL A 302 -15.63 -18.34 -24.33
C VAL A 302 -15.91 -18.20 -25.82
N LEU A 303 -15.02 -18.72 -26.68
CA LEU A 303 -15.23 -18.73 -28.13
C LEU A 303 -16.48 -19.56 -28.49
N LEU A 304 -16.66 -20.72 -27.84
CA LEU A 304 -17.85 -21.55 -28.00
C LEU A 304 -19.14 -20.82 -27.55
N TYR A 305 -19.07 -19.97 -26.50
CA TYR A 305 -20.21 -19.16 -26.10
C TYR A 305 -20.69 -18.26 -27.25
N PHE A 306 -19.76 -17.54 -27.87
CA PHE A 306 -20.12 -16.62 -28.95
C PHE A 306 -20.55 -17.34 -30.25
N CYS A 307 -20.01 -18.52 -30.54
CA CYS A 307 -20.39 -19.35 -31.67
C CYS A 307 -21.68 -20.18 -31.42
N GLY A 308 -22.01 -20.45 -30.15
CA GLY A 308 -23.05 -21.38 -29.72
C GLY A 308 -24.47 -20.84 -29.76
N ASN A 309 -25.36 -21.51 -28.99
CA ASN A 309 -26.80 -21.30 -29.01
C ASN A 309 -27.33 -20.19 -28.07
N ALA A 310 -26.46 -19.45 -27.39
CA ALA A 310 -26.90 -18.37 -26.49
C ALA A 310 -27.72 -17.29 -27.23
N PRO A 311 -28.74 -16.67 -26.61
CA PRO A 311 -29.57 -15.66 -27.22
C PRO A 311 -28.75 -14.47 -27.74
N ARG A 312 -29.10 -13.93 -28.91
CA ARG A 312 -28.37 -12.80 -29.52
C ARG A 312 -28.25 -11.58 -28.57
N ARG A 313 -29.33 -11.24 -27.85
CA ARG A 313 -29.33 -10.12 -26.89
C ARG A 313 -28.32 -10.34 -25.75
N GLU A 314 -28.20 -11.58 -25.28
CA GLU A 314 -27.26 -11.97 -24.23
C GLU A 314 -25.81 -11.85 -24.75
N LYS A 315 -25.54 -12.38 -25.95
CA LYS A 315 -24.22 -12.28 -26.59
C LYS A 315 -23.79 -10.82 -26.82
N LEU A 316 -24.71 -9.99 -27.31
CA LEU A 316 -24.44 -8.56 -27.54
C LEU A 316 -24.16 -7.83 -26.22
N GLY A 317 -24.92 -8.14 -25.15
CA GLY A 317 -24.69 -7.56 -23.83
C GLY A 317 -23.31 -7.91 -23.27
N PHE A 318 -22.91 -9.19 -23.33
CA PHE A 318 -21.57 -9.60 -22.89
C PHE A 318 -20.45 -9.10 -23.79
N ALA A 319 -20.67 -9.07 -25.12
CA ALA A 319 -19.69 -8.48 -26.04
C ALA A 319 -19.48 -6.99 -25.75
N ALA A 320 -20.55 -6.24 -25.52
CA ALA A 320 -20.48 -4.82 -25.14
C ALA A 320 -19.76 -4.63 -23.80
N LEU A 321 -20.04 -5.49 -22.80
CA LEU A 321 -19.37 -5.42 -21.51
C LEU A 321 -17.86 -5.71 -21.61
N LEU A 322 -17.46 -6.76 -22.35
CA LEU A 322 -16.04 -7.07 -22.60
C LEU A 322 -15.35 -5.99 -23.41
N ALA A 323 -16.03 -5.44 -24.42
CA ALA A 323 -15.49 -4.34 -25.25
C ALA A 323 -15.33 -3.05 -24.42
N ALA A 324 -16.26 -2.74 -23.51
CA ALA A 324 -16.15 -1.60 -22.61
C ALA A 324 -14.95 -1.77 -21.66
N LEU A 325 -14.76 -2.95 -21.08
CA LEU A 325 -13.60 -3.23 -20.21
C LEU A 325 -12.28 -3.20 -21.00
N ALA A 326 -12.23 -3.80 -22.19
CA ALA A 326 -11.04 -3.77 -23.04
C ALA A 326 -10.69 -2.34 -23.49
N GLY A 327 -11.70 -1.56 -23.87
CA GLY A 327 -11.54 -0.13 -24.20
C GLY A 327 -11.07 0.69 -22.99
N SER A 328 -11.55 0.35 -21.79
CA SER A 328 -11.11 0.99 -20.56
C SER A 328 -9.62 0.74 -20.28
N PHE A 329 -9.13 -0.46 -20.51
CA PHE A 329 -7.69 -0.74 -20.40
C PHE A 329 -6.88 -0.02 -21.47
N TRP A 330 -7.42 0.13 -22.68
CA TRP A 330 -6.70 0.63 -23.83
C TRP A 330 -6.56 2.15 -23.85
N VAL A 331 -7.58 2.90 -23.41
CA VAL A 331 -7.64 4.37 -23.46
C VAL A 331 -7.24 4.97 -22.15
N LYS A 332 -6.13 5.75 -22.11
CA LYS A 332 -5.54 6.33 -20.91
C LYS A 332 -6.54 7.11 -20.04
N GLY A 333 -7.31 8.03 -20.63
CA GLY A 333 -8.27 8.84 -19.88
C GLY A 333 -9.41 8.01 -19.28
N VAL A 334 -9.83 6.92 -19.97
CA VAL A 334 -10.84 6.01 -19.45
C VAL A 334 -10.27 5.15 -18.32
N ASP A 335 -9.03 4.65 -18.45
CA ASP A 335 -8.33 3.92 -17.40
C ASP A 335 -8.19 4.77 -16.11
N GLN A 336 -7.84 6.05 -16.24
CA GLN A 336 -7.77 6.98 -15.11
C GLN A 336 -9.12 7.13 -14.37
N ILE A 337 -10.26 7.11 -15.10
CA ILE A 337 -11.59 7.13 -14.45
C ILE A 337 -11.76 5.93 -13.52
N TRP A 338 -11.30 4.74 -13.92
CA TRP A 338 -11.35 3.55 -13.06
C TRP A 338 -10.43 3.64 -11.84
N HIS A 339 -9.40 4.47 -11.90
CA HIS A 339 -8.44 4.73 -10.82
C HIS A 339 -8.75 6.00 -10.00
N GLY A 340 -10.00 6.48 -10.02
CA GLY A 340 -10.40 7.68 -9.27
C GLY A 340 -9.78 8.96 -9.82
N MET A 341 -9.71 9.10 -11.14
CA MET A 341 -9.19 10.25 -11.89
C MET A 341 -7.67 10.48 -11.78
N LYS A 342 -6.90 9.49 -11.29
CA LYS A 342 -5.44 9.57 -11.19
C LYS A 342 -4.76 8.42 -11.93
N GLN A 343 -3.56 8.65 -12.46
CA GLN A 343 -2.73 7.57 -13.01
C GLN A 343 -2.04 6.84 -11.84
N PRO A 344 -2.19 5.52 -11.72
CA PRO A 344 -1.42 4.77 -10.73
C PRO A 344 0.06 4.73 -11.14
N VAL A 345 0.97 4.97 -10.20
CA VAL A 345 2.42 4.88 -10.43
C VAL A 345 2.86 3.42 -10.52
N TRP A 346 2.31 2.57 -9.65
CA TRP A 346 2.55 1.13 -9.58
C TRP A 346 1.24 0.37 -9.73
N PHE A 347 1.30 -0.91 -10.13
CA PHE A 347 0.17 -1.82 -10.21
C PHE A 347 -0.95 -1.29 -11.12
N PRO A 348 -0.73 -1.17 -12.44
CA PRO A 348 -1.73 -0.67 -13.38
C PRO A 348 -2.93 -1.62 -13.48
N TYR A 349 -4.04 -1.10 -14.00
CA TYR A 349 -5.27 -1.88 -14.26
C TYR A 349 -5.82 -2.64 -13.04
N ARG A 350 -5.90 -1.96 -11.89
CA ARG A 350 -6.36 -2.52 -10.60
C ARG A 350 -7.78 -3.05 -10.61
N TYR A 351 -8.45 -3.04 -11.74
CA TYR A 351 -9.81 -3.58 -11.98
C TYR A 351 -9.85 -4.76 -12.95
N SER A 352 -8.70 -5.31 -13.36
CA SER A 352 -8.63 -6.40 -14.36
C SER A 352 -9.31 -7.70 -13.90
N PHE A 353 -9.48 -7.94 -12.59
CA PHE A 353 -10.26 -9.06 -12.05
C PHE A 353 -11.73 -9.05 -12.49
N LEU A 354 -12.29 -7.88 -12.83
CA LEU A 354 -13.65 -7.74 -13.36
C LEU A 354 -13.78 -8.40 -14.73
N PHE A 355 -12.77 -8.25 -15.58
CA PHE A 355 -12.71 -8.91 -16.89
C PHE A 355 -12.63 -10.44 -16.71
N SER A 356 -11.75 -10.92 -15.83
CA SER A 356 -11.64 -12.36 -15.52
C SER A 356 -12.96 -12.93 -15.01
N ALA A 357 -13.69 -12.21 -14.14
CA ALA A 357 -15.00 -12.64 -13.65
C ALA A 357 -16.01 -12.83 -14.79
N VAL A 358 -16.03 -11.93 -15.80
CA VAL A 358 -16.91 -12.05 -16.97
C VAL A 358 -16.52 -13.25 -17.83
N VAL A 359 -15.23 -13.45 -18.12
CA VAL A 359 -14.72 -14.61 -18.88
C VAL A 359 -15.15 -15.93 -18.24
N ILE A 360 -14.99 -16.05 -16.92
CA ILE A 360 -15.37 -17.25 -16.18
C ILE A 360 -16.90 -17.47 -16.19
N LEU A 361 -17.68 -16.39 -16.08
CA LEU A 361 -19.14 -16.46 -16.16
C LEU A 361 -19.61 -16.94 -17.55
N LEU A 362 -18.95 -16.53 -18.63
CA LEU A 362 -19.24 -17.01 -19.99
C LEU A 362 -18.93 -18.49 -20.16
N ALA A 363 -17.82 -18.97 -19.63
CA ALA A 363 -17.47 -20.39 -19.62
C ALA A 363 -18.51 -21.21 -18.83
N ALA A 364 -18.92 -20.72 -17.65
CA ALA A 364 -19.98 -21.35 -16.86
C ALA A 364 -21.31 -21.43 -17.63
N ARG A 365 -21.65 -20.38 -18.39
CA ARG A 365 -22.85 -20.30 -19.21
C ARG A 365 -22.89 -21.38 -20.32
N VAL A 366 -21.73 -21.64 -20.95
CA VAL A 366 -21.59 -22.72 -21.95
C VAL A 366 -21.78 -24.10 -21.31
N LEU A 367 -21.10 -24.34 -20.21
CA LEU A 367 -21.15 -25.64 -19.49
C LEU A 367 -22.53 -25.95 -18.95
N THR A 368 -23.41 -24.96 -18.81
CA THR A 368 -24.79 -25.12 -18.32
C THR A 368 -25.84 -25.08 -19.44
N ALA A 369 -25.46 -24.72 -20.66
CA ALA A 369 -26.42 -24.44 -21.76
C ALA A 369 -27.00 -25.68 -22.45
N GLY A 370 -26.48 -26.88 -22.21
CA GLY A 370 -26.83 -28.09 -22.95
C GLY A 370 -26.20 -28.16 -24.36
N PRO A 371 -26.61 -29.14 -25.19
CA PRO A 371 -25.99 -29.43 -26.49
C PRO A 371 -25.91 -28.23 -27.41
N GLN A 372 -24.79 -28.13 -28.13
CA GLN A 372 -24.48 -27.04 -29.07
C GLN A 372 -24.54 -27.56 -30.52
N ARG A 373 -24.76 -26.65 -31.48
CA ARG A 373 -24.72 -27.00 -32.90
C ARG A 373 -23.31 -27.46 -33.28
N ARG A 374 -23.19 -28.53 -34.12
CA ARG A 374 -21.87 -29.01 -34.62
C ARG A 374 -21.01 -27.89 -35.22
N ARG A 375 -21.62 -26.97 -35.99
CA ARG A 375 -20.93 -25.80 -36.55
C ARG A 375 -20.31 -24.89 -35.48
N ALA A 376 -20.93 -24.76 -34.33
CA ALA A 376 -20.39 -23.95 -33.22
C ALA A 376 -19.08 -24.52 -32.66
N TRP A 377 -18.99 -25.83 -32.53
CA TRP A 377 -17.77 -26.54 -32.11
C TRP A 377 -16.65 -26.34 -33.13
N GLY A 378 -16.94 -26.51 -34.44
CA GLY A 378 -15.95 -26.32 -35.51
C GLY A 378 -15.44 -24.88 -35.57
N LEU A 379 -16.34 -23.88 -35.45
CA LEU A 379 -15.95 -22.48 -35.41
C LEU A 379 -15.12 -22.14 -34.14
N ALA A 380 -15.52 -22.63 -32.97
CA ALA A 380 -14.78 -22.40 -31.76
C ALA A 380 -13.37 -23.01 -31.81
N ALA A 381 -13.26 -24.23 -32.32
CA ALA A 381 -11.96 -24.89 -32.54
C ALA A 381 -11.10 -24.12 -33.55
N GLY A 382 -11.67 -23.70 -34.69
CA GLY A 382 -10.98 -22.89 -35.70
C GLY A 382 -10.50 -21.55 -35.15
N LEU A 383 -11.33 -20.81 -34.40
CA LEU A 383 -10.95 -19.56 -33.76
C LEU A 383 -9.90 -19.77 -32.67
N THR A 384 -9.95 -20.88 -31.94
CA THR A 384 -8.89 -21.25 -30.96
C THR A 384 -7.56 -21.47 -31.68
N LEU A 385 -7.56 -22.16 -32.82
CA LEU A 385 -6.33 -22.35 -33.62
C LEU A 385 -5.79 -21.03 -34.16
N VAL A 386 -6.66 -20.13 -34.65
CA VAL A 386 -6.29 -18.79 -35.11
C VAL A 386 -5.66 -18.00 -33.96
N TRP A 387 -6.26 -18.05 -32.78
CA TRP A 387 -5.71 -17.39 -31.59
C TRP A 387 -4.35 -17.97 -31.19
N LEU A 388 -4.18 -19.29 -31.18
CA LEU A 388 -2.89 -19.94 -30.93
C LEU A 388 -1.83 -19.58 -31.98
N ALA A 389 -2.21 -19.56 -33.27
CA ALA A 389 -1.31 -19.20 -34.37
C ALA A 389 -0.91 -17.72 -34.36
N GLY A 390 -1.73 -16.84 -33.82
CA GLY A 390 -1.43 -15.42 -33.65
C GLY A 390 -0.49 -15.09 -32.48
N TYR A 391 -0.28 -16.02 -31.55
CA TYR A 391 0.55 -15.79 -30.37
C TYR A 391 2.00 -15.38 -30.72
N PRO A 392 2.71 -16.01 -31.66
CA PRO A 392 4.08 -15.61 -32.02
C PRO A 392 4.16 -14.18 -32.59
N LEU A 393 3.08 -13.73 -33.27
CA LEU A 393 3.04 -12.39 -33.90
C LEU A 393 2.77 -11.28 -32.89
N ALA A 394 1.97 -11.55 -31.86
CA ALA A 394 1.55 -10.57 -30.88
C ALA A 394 2.45 -10.53 -29.65
N ALA A 395 3.08 -11.66 -29.30
CA ALA A 395 3.90 -11.77 -28.10
C ALA A 395 5.29 -11.12 -28.24
N GLY A 396 5.79 -10.89 -29.45
CA GLY A 396 7.17 -10.46 -29.67
C GLY A 396 8.20 -11.53 -29.28
N ALA A 397 9.49 -11.27 -29.52
CA ALA A 397 10.56 -12.23 -29.29
C ALA A 397 10.76 -12.59 -27.80
N GLU A 398 10.53 -11.65 -26.89
CA GLU A 398 10.76 -11.82 -25.46
C GLU A 398 9.71 -12.71 -24.77
N LEU A 399 8.47 -12.67 -25.24
CA LEU A 399 7.34 -13.38 -24.66
C LEU A 399 7.11 -14.74 -25.27
N PHE A 400 7.54 -14.94 -26.51
CA PHE A 400 7.29 -16.15 -27.25
C PHE A 400 8.08 -17.33 -26.70
N SER A 401 7.37 -18.41 -26.42
CA SER A 401 7.97 -19.69 -26.05
C SER A 401 7.23 -20.82 -26.76
N LYS A 402 7.98 -21.62 -27.52
CA LYS A 402 7.43 -22.83 -28.20
C LYS A 402 6.80 -23.79 -27.20
N THR A 403 7.43 -23.98 -26.03
CA THR A 403 6.91 -24.86 -24.99
C THR A 403 5.59 -24.35 -24.43
N LYS A 404 5.46 -23.04 -24.16
CA LYS A 404 4.20 -22.43 -23.72
C LYS A 404 3.11 -22.61 -24.77
N LEU A 405 3.42 -22.41 -26.07
CA LEU A 405 2.45 -22.57 -27.15
C LEU A 405 1.95 -24.03 -27.25
N ILE A 406 2.85 -25.01 -27.22
CA ILE A 406 2.49 -26.43 -27.26
C ILE A 406 1.63 -26.80 -26.05
N ALA A 407 2.00 -26.39 -24.86
CA ALA A 407 1.23 -26.63 -23.65
C ALA A 407 -0.16 -25.98 -23.72
N ALA A 408 -0.25 -24.73 -24.15
CA ALA A 408 -1.53 -24.01 -24.32
C ALA A 408 -2.41 -24.72 -25.37
N ALA A 409 -1.85 -25.17 -26.48
CA ALA A 409 -2.59 -25.92 -27.50
C ALA A 409 -3.13 -27.24 -26.96
N GLY A 410 -2.31 -27.99 -26.18
CA GLY A 410 -2.75 -29.21 -25.49
C GLY A 410 -3.88 -28.95 -24.50
N LEU A 411 -3.75 -27.93 -23.64
CA LEU A 411 -4.77 -27.52 -22.67
C LEU A 411 -6.08 -27.10 -23.36
N CYS A 412 -6.02 -26.31 -24.40
CA CYS A 412 -7.19 -25.89 -25.19
C CYS A 412 -7.90 -27.07 -25.86
N MET A 413 -7.13 -27.98 -26.46
CA MET A 413 -7.66 -29.19 -27.10
C MET A 413 -8.35 -30.09 -26.09
N LEU A 414 -7.69 -30.39 -24.96
CA LEU A 414 -8.26 -31.21 -23.90
C LEU A 414 -9.50 -30.56 -23.29
N SER A 415 -9.50 -29.22 -23.12
CA SER A 415 -10.66 -28.48 -22.65
C SER A 415 -11.85 -28.60 -23.61
N LEU A 416 -11.65 -28.48 -24.92
CA LEU A 416 -12.72 -28.69 -25.93
C LEU A 416 -13.26 -30.11 -25.91
N ILE A 417 -12.38 -31.12 -25.83
CA ILE A 417 -12.79 -32.54 -25.76
C ILE A 417 -13.61 -32.81 -24.50
N LEU A 418 -13.14 -32.37 -23.34
CA LEU A 418 -13.85 -32.55 -22.07
C LEU A 418 -15.20 -31.82 -22.09
N ALA A 419 -15.23 -30.56 -22.57
CA ALA A 419 -16.47 -29.81 -22.71
C ALA A 419 -17.43 -30.50 -23.67
N TRP A 420 -16.96 -31.01 -24.80
CA TRP A 420 -17.80 -31.76 -25.75
C TRP A 420 -18.41 -33.02 -25.11
N LEU A 421 -17.60 -33.82 -24.41
CA LEU A 421 -18.07 -35.00 -23.72
C LEU A 421 -19.11 -34.66 -22.65
N LEU A 422 -18.90 -33.60 -21.87
CA LEU A 422 -19.80 -33.19 -20.78
C LEU A 422 -21.11 -32.56 -21.26
N ILE A 423 -21.07 -31.85 -22.40
CA ILE A 423 -22.20 -31.08 -22.93
C ILE A 423 -23.03 -31.92 -23.92
N GLU A 424 -22.37 -32.63 -24.85
CA GLU A 424 -23.09 -33.36 -25.92
C GLU A 424 -23.54 -34.78 -25.52
N LYS A 425 -23.04 -35.27 -24.39
CA LYS A 425 -23.41 -36.60 -23.87
C LYS A 425 -24.04 -36.47 -22.48
N PRO A 426 -25.28 -35.91 -22.36
CA PRO A 426 -25.91 -35.69 -21.04
C PRO A 426 -26.29 -37.02 -20.32
N ALA A 427 -26.45 -38.11 -21.06
CA ALA A 427 -26.81 -39.45 -20.52
C ALA A 427 -25.60 -40.30 -20.04
N LEU A 428 -24.42 -39.63 -19.81
CA LEU A 428 -23.26 -40.35 -19.26
C LEU A 428 -23.55 -40.94 -17.88
N PRO A 429 -23.09 -42.21 -17.63
CA PRO A 429 -23.15 -42.78 -16.29
C PRO A 429 -22.47 -41.87 -15.26
N VAL A 430 -23.03 -41.83 -14.05
CA VAL A 430 -22.56 -40.94 -12.96
C VAL A 430 -21.07 -41.07 -12.72
N ASN A 431 -20.50 -42.28 -12.73
CA ASN A 431 -19.09 -42.52 -12.51
C ASN A 431 -18.24 -41.93 -13.65
N LYS A 432 -18.65 -42.06 -14.92
CA LYS A 432 -17.94 -41.45 -16.06
C LYS A 432 -18.01 -39.93 -16.01
N ARG A 433 -19.15 -39.35 -15.63
CA ARG A 433 -19.30 -37.90 -15.44
C ARG A 433 -18.41 -37.40 -14.31
N ARG A 434 -18.35 -38.09 -13.17
CA ARG A 434 -17.44 -37.79 -12.06
C ARG A 434 -15.96 -37.82 -12.50
N LEU A 435 -15.60 -38.84 -13.26
CA LEU A 435 -14.23 -38.95 -13.81
C LEU A 435 -13.91 -37.75 -14.71
N LEU A 436 -14.81 -37.38 -15.64
CA LEU A 436 -14.56 -36.23 -16.54
C LEU A 436 -14.48 -34.90 -15.77
N CYS A 437 -15.31 -34.70 -14.75
CA CYS A 437 -15.21 -33.53 -13.88
C CYS A 437 -13.90 -33.50 -13.08
N GLY A 438 -13.46 -34.68 -12.58
CA GLY A 438 -12.16 -34.81 -11.91
C GLY A 438 -10.98 -34.52 -12.85
N THR A 439 -11.03 -35.03 -14.10
CA THR A 439 -10.02 -34.70 -15.12
C THR A 439 -10.01 -33.22 -15.45
N ALA A 440 -11.18 -32.58 -15.60
CA ALA A 440 -11.26 -31.14 -15.81
C ALA A 440 -10.68 -30.35 -14.62
N ALA A 441 -10.94 -30.80 -13.38
CA ALA A 441 -10.37 -30.19 -12.18
C ALA A 441 -8.84 -30.29 -12.15
N LEU A 442 -8.28 -31.46 -12.44
CA LEU A 442 -6.82 -31.67 -12.49
C LEU A 442 -6.17 -30.86 -13.61
N LEU A 443 -6.77 -30.83 -14.80
CA LEU A 443 -6.28 -30.05 -15.93
C LEU A 443 -6.26 -28.55 -15.58
N THR A 444 -7.33 -28.04 -14.99
CA THR A 444 -7.44 -26.64 -14.58
C THR A 444 -6.47 -26.34 -13.42
N ALA A 445 -6.31 -27.25 -12.46
CA ALA A 445 -5.35 -27.07 -11.37
C ALA A 445 -3.91 -27.04 -11.87
N ALA A 446 -3.56 -27.86 -12.87
CA ALA A 446 -2.24 -27.82 -13.50
C ALA A 446 -1.99 -26.51 -14.26
N ASP A 447 -2.97 -26.04 -15.03
CA ASP A 447 -2.91 -24.76 -15.75
C ASP A 447 -2.74 -23.58 -14.78
N LEU A 448 -3.61 -23.46 -13.77
CA LEU A 448 -3.57 -22.37 -12.77
C LEU A 448 -2.35 -22.45 -11.86
N GLY A 449 -2.00 -23.65 -11.40
CA GLY A 449 -0.84 -23.88 -10.53
C GLY A 449 0.48 -23.55 -11.22
N ALA A 450 0.64 -24.00 -12.47
CA ALA A 450 1.84 -23.67 -13.26
C ALA A 450 1.97 -22.15 -13.47
N ASN A 451 0.88 -21.47 -13.86
CA ASN A 451 0.89 -20.01 -14.01
C ASN A 451 1.26 -19.30 -12.70
N THR A 452 0.69 -19.76 -11.58
CA THR A 452 0.94 -19.18 -10.26
C THR A 452 2.39 -19.31 -9.85
N VAL A 453 2.99 -20.50 -9.99
CA VAL A 453 4.40 -20.71 -9.67
C VAL A 453 5.30 -19.88 -10.58
N LEU A 454 5.01 -19.82 -11.90
CA LEU A 454 5.80 -19.03 -12.84
C LEU A 454 5.70 -17.51 -12.55
N ALA A 455 4.54 -17.04 -12.13
CA ALA A 455 4.36 -15.62 -11.79
C ALA A 455 5.05 -15.27 -10.47
N LEU A 456 4.85 -16.06 -9.42
CA LEU A 456 5.39 -15.76 -8.08
C LEU A 456 6.92 -15.91 -8.01
N ARG A 457 7.55 -16.75 -8.84
CA ARG A 457 9.02 -16.83 -8.96
C ARG A 457 9.67 -15.56 -9.53
N LYS A 458 8.90 -14.67 -10.12
CA LYS A 458 9.38 -13.39 -10.64
C LYS A 458 9.51 -12.30 -9.59
N PHE A 459 8.91 -12.51 -8.43
CA PHE A 459 9.06 -11.64 -7.28
C PHE A 459 10.30 -12.03 -6.48
N GLU A 460 10.86 -11.05 -5.81
CA GLU A 460 11.93 -11.26 -4.85
C GLU A 460 11.47 -12.23 -3.76
N GLN A 461 12.33 -13.18 -3.42
CA GLN A 461 12.05 -14.21 -2.42
C GLN A 461 12.80 -13.86 -1.14
N PHE A 462 12.11 -13.90 -0.01
CA PHE A 462 12.67 -13.62 1.31
C PHE A 462 12.54 -14.84 2.20
N ASP A 463 13.60 -15.13 2.95
CA ASP A 463 13.62 -16.24 3.89
C ASP A 463 13.07 -15.87 5.26
N LEU A 464 12.47 -16.83 5.92
CA LEU A 464 11.97 -16.69 7.30
C LEU A 464 13.10 -16.42 8.29
N ALA A 465 14.28 -16.97 8.04
CA ALA A 465 15.46 -16.78 8.89
C ALA A 465 15.90 -15.31 8.90
N ASP A 466 15.92 -14.66 7.72
CA ASP A 466 16.31 -13.24 7.59
C ASP A 466 15.36 -12.32 8.35
N PHE A 467 14.04 -12.54 8.19
CA PHE A 467 13.04 -11.78 8.95
C PHE A 467 13.21 -11.99 10.46
N THR A 468 13.41 -13.23 10.88
CA THR A 468 13.51 -13.57 12.31
C THR A 468 14.77 -13.00 12.93
N ALA A 469 15.90 -13.08 12.21
CA ALA A 469 17.17 -12.51 12.68
C ALA A 469 17.08 -10.99 12.81
N PHE A 470 16.52 -10.31 11.80
CA PHE A 470 16.27 -8.86 11.89
C PHE A 470 15.39 -8.52 13.08
N TYR A 471 14.22 -9.17 13.20
CA TYR A 471 13.26 -8.87 14.26
C TYR A 471 13.85 -9.09 15.66
N ASP A 472 14.52 -10.22 15.90
CA ASP A 472 15.08 -10.55 17.21
C ASP A 472 16.18 -9.55 17.61
N ASN A 473 17.09 -9.19 16.70
CA ASN A 473 18.16 -8.24 16.97
C ASN A 473 17.63 -6.81 17.16
N ALA A 474 16.77 -6.34 16.27
CA ALA A 474 16.20 -5.00 16.37
C ALA A 474 15.31 -4.84 17.60
N ALA A 475 14.50 -5.85 17.94
CA ALA A 475 13.67 -5.83 19.14
C ALA A 475 14.49 -5.79 20.42
N ALA A 476 15.65 -6.49 20.49
CA ALA A 476 16.56 -6.44 21.62
C ALA A 476 17.17 -5.04 21.79
N ALA A 477 17.67 -4.44 20.69
CA ALA A 477 18.21 -3.07 20.73
C ALA A 477 17.15 -2.03 21.16
N VAL A 478 15.93 -2.13 20.61
CA VAL A 478 14.81 -1.25 20.99
C VAL A 478 14.40 -1.44 22.45
N ALA A 479 14.40 -2.68 22.95
CA ALA A 479 14.08 -2.96 24.35
C ALA A 479 15.11 -2.33 25.30
N THR A 480 16.41 -2.43 24.98
CA THR A 480 17.49 -1.78 25.75
C THR A 480 17.32 -0.26 25.72
N ALA A 481 17.11 0.34 24.54
CA ALA A 481 16.89 1.78 24.42
C ALA A 481 15.71 2.28 25.26
N LYS A 482 14.60 1.55 25.29
CA LYS A 482 13.43 1.89 26.10
C LYS A 482 13.66 1.71 27.60
N ALA A 483 14.44 0.71 28.00
CA ALA A 483 14.76 0.46 29.42
C ALA A 483 15.71 1.52 30.00
N GLU A 484 16.60 2.06 29.17
CA GLU A 484 17.56 3.12 29.52
C GLU A 484 16.95 4.53 29.53
N THR A 485 15.70 4.66 29.09
CA THR A 485 15.05 5.96 28.96
C THR A 485 13.83 6.03 29.89
N ASP A 486 13.87 6.94 30.85
CA ASP A 486 12.68 7.29 31.62
C ASP A 486 11.79 8.21 30.78
N GLY A 487 10.82 7.62 30.08
CA GLY A 487 9.88 8.36 29.27
C GLY A 487 10.03 8.17 27.75
N ASP A 488 9.39 9.07 27.02
CA ASP A 488 9.27 8.97 25.58
C ASP A 488 10.50 9.49 24.86
N CYS A 489 10.96 8.75 23.86
CA CYS A 489 12.12 9.14 23.04
C CYS A 489 11.97 8.64 21.61
N ARG A 490 12.72 9.20 20.69
CA ARG A 490 12.84 8.67 19.32
C ARG A 490 14.03 7.74 19.20
N ILE A 491 13.78 6.67 18.43
CA ILE A 491 14.77 5.66 18.06
C ILE A 491 14.81 5.62 16.53
N GLU A 492 16.01 5.47 15.94
CA GLU A 492 16.20 5.31 14.51
C GLU A 492 17.21 4.21 14.17
N LYS A 493 17.36 3.91 12.90
CA LYS A 493 18.35 2.99 12.35
C LYS A 493 19.01 3.60 11.12
N ASN A 494 20.29 3.32 10.87
CA ASN A 494 21.03 3.84 9.74
C ASN A 494 21.25 2.83 8.59
N PHE A 495 20.48 1.77 8.54
CA PHE A 495 20.53 0.80 7.46
C PHE A 495 19.16 0.55 6.87
N LEU A 496 19.11 0.03 5.63
CA LEU A 496 17.85 -0.24 4.97
C LEU A 496 17.37 -1.67 5.26
N HIS A 497 16.21 -1.79 5.92
CA HIS A 497 15.43 -3.02 5.98
C HIS A 497 14.03 -2.77 5.42
N THR A 498 13.22 -1.92 6.08
CA THR A 498 12.00 -1.34 5.54
C THR A 498 11.86 0.11 5.98
N LEU A 499 10.98 0.87 5.28
CA LEU A 499 10.73 2.28 5.61
C LEU A 499 9.79 2.44 6.82
N ASN A 500 9.21 1.35 7.35
CA ASN A 500 8.21 1.37 8.40
C ASN A 500 8.55 0.44 9.58
N ASP A 501 9.84 0.16 9.80
CA ASP A 501 10.28 -0.65 10.93
C ASP A 501 9.91 -0.08 12.30
N PRO A 502 9.80 1.27 12.51
CA PRO A 502 9.23 1.82 13.74
C PRO A 502 7.87 1.22 14.09
N PHE A 503 7.00 1.02 13.10
CA PHE A 503 5.68 0.43 13.28
C PHE A 503 5.74 -1.08 13.59
N LEU A 504 6.66 -1.81 12.95
CA LEU A 504 6.85 -3.24 13.22
C LEU A 504 7.32 -3.50 14.65
N LEU A 505 8.22 -2.66 15.14
CA LEU A 505 8.91 -2.81 16.42
C LEU A 505 8.28 -1.99 17.56
N GLY A 506 7.30 -1.14 17.24
CA GLY A 506 6.53 -0.35 18.20
C GLY A 506 7.36 0.71 18.92
N TYR A 507 8.19 1.46 18.22
CA TYR A 507 8.90 2.64 18.72
C TYR A 507 8.56 3.89 17.92
N TRP A 508 8.82 5.07 18.47
CA TRP A 508 8.68 6.34 17.74
C TRP A 508 9.97 6.65 16.98
N GLY A 509 9.82 6.84 15.66
CA GLY A 509 10.87 7.26 14.75
C GLY A 509 10.38 8.34 13.82
N ILE A 510 11.28 8.86 12.98
CA ILE A 510 10.91 9.75 11.86
C ILE A 510 10.79 8.99 10.54
N SER A 511 11.33 7.77 10.47
CA SER A 511 11.24 6.91 9.30
C SER A 511 9.81 6.44 9.08
N HIS A 512 9.23 6.83 7.93
CA HIS A 512 7.88 6.40 7.56
C HIS A 512 7.64 6.60 6.07
N TYR A 513 6.99 5.63 5.43
CA TYR A 513 6.47 5.76 4.08
C TYR A 513 4.99 5.35 4.04
N SER A 514 4.13 6.21 3.56
CA SER A 514 2.73 5.88 3.24
C SER A 514 2.18 6.81 2.16
N SER A 515 1.03 6.44 1.60
CA SER A 515 0.31 7.30 0.66
C SER A 515 -0.45 8.45 1.34
N THR A 516 -0.48 8.49 2.68
CA THR A 516 -1.20 9.49 3.49
C THR A 516 -0.24 10.11 4.49
N LYS A 517 0.71 10.91 4.03
CA LYS A 517 1.67 11.62 4.88
C LYS A 517 1.41 13.13 4.84
N ALA A 518 1.57 13.80 5.97
CA ALA A 518 1.48 15.25 6.04
C ALA A 518 2.62 15.87 5.21
N SER A 519 2.30 16.86 4.36
CA SER A 519 3.28 17.51 3.49
C SER A 519 4.28 18.35 4.29
N THR A 520 3.81 19.13 5.27
CA THR A 520 4.62 20.05 6.07
C THR A 520 5.75 19.37 6.84
N ALA A 521 5.43 18.27 7.57
CA ALA A 521 6.46 17.53 8.29
C ALA A 521 7.48 16.88 7.34
N LYS A 522 7.03 16.38 6.19
CA LYS A 522 7.92 15.81 5.17
C LYS A 522 8.86 16.87 4.61
N GLU A 523 8.33 18.04 4.26
CA GLU A 523 9.10 19.16 3.71
C GLU A 523 10.18 19.62 4.70
N LEU A 524 9.83 19.78 5.98
CA LEU A 524 10.82 20.14 7.00
C LEU A 524 11.92 19.07 7.15
N LEU A 525 11.57 17.78 7.17
CA LEU A 525 12.57 16.71 7.28
C LEU A 525 13.51 16.68 6.06
N GLU A 526 13.00 16.93 4.86
CA GLU A 526 13.80 17.04 3.65
C GLU A 526 14.75 18.28 3.70
N GLN A 527 14.25 19.42 4.18
CA GLN A 527 15.04 20.64 4.40
C GLN A 527 16.14 20.42 5.46
N LEU A 528 15.86 19.64 6.50
CA LEU A 528 16.85 19.25 7.53
C LEU A 528 17.90 18.24 7.01
N GLY A 529 17.81 17.81 5.76
CA GLY A 529 18.80 16.95 5.13
C GLY A 529 18.56 15.44 5.32
N TYR A 530 17.37 15.04 5.77
CA TYR A 530 16.99 13.63 5.72
C TYR A 530 16.54 13.23 4.30
N VAL A 531 16.68 11.95 3.97
CA VAL A 531 16.43 11.49 2.60
C VAL A 531 14.96 11.55 2.18
N GLY A 532 14.71 11.70 0.86
CA GLY A 532 13.45 12.10 0.27
C GLY A 532 12.25 11.20 0.49
N TYR A 533 12.38 9.95 0.89
CA TYR A 533 11.23 9.09 1.21
C TYR A 533 10.80 9.17 2.68
N SER A 534 11.19 10.20 3.40
CA SER A 534 10.93 10.33 4.84
C SER A 534 11.49 9.15 5.64
N THR A 535 12.70 8.74 5.29
CA THR A 535 13.48 7.75 6.00
C THR A 535 14.66 8.41 6.68
N TYR A 536 15.12 7.84 7.78
CA TYR A 536 16.33 8.32 8.41
C TYR A 536 17.56 8.13 7.50
N GLY A 537 17.67 6.99 6.83
CA GLY A 537 18.73 6.69 5.87
C GLY A 537 20.14 6.83 6.45
N TRP A 538 20.88 7.86 6.00
CA TRP A 538 22.18 8.25 6.54
C TRP A 538 22.07 9.10 7.82
N GLY A 539 20.86 9.48 8.21
CA GLY A 539 20.62 10.51 9.20
C GLY A 539 20.73 11.91 8.62
N SER A 540 20.97 12.86 9.46
CA SER A 540 21.36 14.22 9.11
C SER A 540 22.56 14.61 9.96
N THR A 541 22.55 15.80 10.57
CA THR A 541 23.60 16.23 11.49
C THR A 541 23.25 15.92 12.94
N GLY A 542 24.24 15.99 13.84
CA GLY A 542 23.98 15.91 15.28
C GLY A 542 23.04 17.02 15.78
N VAL A 543 22.97 18.17 15.10
CA VAL A 543 22.01 19.25 15.43
C VAL A 543 20.59 18.84 15.08
N ALA A 544 20.35 18.38 13.84
CA ALA A 544 19.01 17.95 13.41
C ALA A 544 18.51 16.77 14.23
N ASP A 545 19.34 15.74 14.44
CA ASP A 545 19.02 14.59 15.28
C ASP A 545 18.65 15.03 16.71
N SER A 546 19.38 15.99 17.27
CA SER A 546 19.12 16.48 18.61
C SER A 546 17.81 17.28 18.69
N LEU A 547 17.55 18.21 17.75
CA LEU A 547 16.33 19.02 17.68
C LEU A 547 15.06 18.16 17.54
N LEU A 548 15.17 17.05 16.80
CA LEU A 548 14.05 16.10 16.62
C LEU A 548 13.94 15.10 17.78
N GLY A 549 14.78 15.17 18.79
CA GLY A 549 14.75 14.28 19.95
C GLY A 549 15.13 12.84 19.63
N ILE A 550 15.95 12.62 18.57
CA ILE A 550 16.44 11.28 18.23
C ILE A 550 17.54 10.93 19.22
N ARG A 551 17.21 10.15 20.20
CA ARG A 551 18.08 9.79 21.32
C ARG A 551 18.85 8.51 21.09
N TRP A 552 18.28 7.58 20.32
CA TRP A 552 18.84 6.25 20.09
C TRP A 552 18.93 5.91 18.62
N LEU A 553 20.02 5.22 18.26
CA LEU A 553 20.29 4.71 16.94
C LEU A 553 20.77 3.27 17.04
N TYR A 554 20.18 2.32 16.29
CA TYR A 554 20.78 1.01 16.14
C TYR A 554 21.29 0.79 14.72
N SER A 555 22.43 0.10 14.59
CA SER A 555 23.15 -0.10 13.35
C SER A 555 23.57 -1.54 13.18
N ASP A 556 23.49 -2.06 11.95
CA ASP A 556 24.02 -3.36 11.56
C ASP A 556 25.50 -3.30 11.13
N GLY A 557 26.09 -2.10 11.14
CA GLY A 557 27.47 -1.84 10.73
C GLY A 557 27.66 -1.69 9.21
N SER A 558 26.59 -1.78 8.41
CA SER A 558 26.67 -1.64 6.94
C SER A 558 26.93 -0.19 6.50
N ARG A 559 26.62 0.79 7.36
CA ARG A 559 26.83 2.21 7.11
C ARG A 559 27.61 2.87 8.26
N PRO A 560 28.42 3.89 7.96
CA PRO A 560 29.10 4.66 9.01
C PRO A 560 28.13 5.31 9.98
N VAL A 561 28.57 5.47 11.21
CA VAL A 561 27.86 6.18 12.28
C VAL A 561 28.64 7.45 12.64
N ALA A 562 27.95 8.60 12.65
CA ALA A 562 28.57 9.87 12.95
C ALA A 562 29.13 9.89 14.38
N GLY A 563 30.28 10.59 14.59
CA GLY A 563 31.03 10.55 15.84
C GLY A 563 30.36 11.24 17.05
N HIS A 564 29.16 11.82 16.91
CA HIS A 564 28.36 12.31 18.03
C HIS A 564 27.56 11.20 18.74
N TRP A 565 27.42 10.03 18.13
CA TRP A 565 26.77 8.86 18.68
C TRP A 565 27.72 8.06 19.57
N GLN A 566 27.31 7.73 20.78
CA GLN A 566 28.10 6.96 21.75
C GLN A 566 27.58 5.51 21.79
N PRO A 567 28.43 4.49 21.61
CA PRO A 567 28.00 3.10 21.67
C PRO A 567 27.57 2.71 23.07
N VAL A 568 26.51 1.88 23.14
CA VAL A 568 25.94 1.33 24.38
C VAL A 568 25.81 -0.18 24.23
N ASP A 569 26.17 -0.92 25.27
CA ASP A 569 26.06 -2.36 25.27
C ASP A 569 24.61 -2.82 25.22
N CYS A 570 24.30 -3.74 24.33
CA CYS A 570 23.01 -4.40 24.24
C CYS A 570 23.17 -5.88 23.80
N ASP A 571 22.22 -6.72 24.21
CA ASP A 571 22.22 -8.14 23.82
C ASP A 571 21.62 -8.32 22.40
N SER A 572 22.37 -7.82 21.42
CA SER A 572 21.98 -7.81 20.01
C SER A 572 23.22 -7.94 19.11
N ALA A 573 23.04 -8.49 17.90
CA ALA A 573 24.05 -8.40 16.86
C ALA A 573 24.18 -6.98 16.29
N TYR A 574 23.18 -6.12 16.50
CA TYR A 574 23.24 -4.69 16.14
C TYR A 574 23.89 -3.89 17.27
N THR A 575 24.68 -2.88 16.90
CA THR A 575 25.23 -1.95 17.88
C THR A 575 24.21 -0.86 18.18
N LEU A 576 23.95 -0.63 19.47
CA LEU A 576 23.09 0.44 19.93
C LEU A 576 23.95 1.68 20.25
N TYR A 577 23.48 2.86 19.86
CA TYR A 577 24.14 4.12 20.09
C TYR A 577 23.18 5.11 20.78
N LYS A 578 23.74 6.02 21.58
CA LYS A 578 23.02 7.08 22.28
C LYS A 578 23.51 8.45 21.87
N ASN A 579 22.58 9.39 21.71
CA ASN A 579 22.84 10.82 21.56
C ASN A 579 22.51 11.53 22.87
N ASP A 580 23.55 11.92 23.62
CA ASP A 580 23.39 12.62 24.91
C ASP A 580 22.95 14.08 24.72
N ALA A 581 23.13 14.67 23.55
CA ALA A 581 22.69 16.03 23.23
C ALA A 581 21.23 16.10 22.74
N ALA A 582 20.51 14.96 22.65
CA ALA A 582 19.13 14.94 22.17
C ALA A 582 18.21 15.78 23.07
N PHE A 583 17.42 16.63 22.45
CA PHE A 583 16.40 17.44 23.12
C PHE A 583 15.23 16.54 23.55
N PRO A 584 14.49 16.87 24.63
CA PRO A 584 13.22 16.22 24.94
C PRO A 584 12.23 16.39 23.78
N LEU A 585 11.19 15.55 23.74
CA LEU A 585 10.14 15.70 22.73
C LEU A 585 9.24 16.92 23.01
N ALA A 586 9.24 17.42 24.24
CA ALA A 586 8.61 18.68 24.66
C ALA A 586 9.54 19.42 25.62
N TYR A 587 9.74 20.71 25.41
CA TYR A 587 10.63 21.55 26.22
C TYR A 587 10.25 23.02 26.11
N LEU A 588 10.66 23.86 27.07
CA LEU A 588 10.54 25.30 26.96
C LEU A 588 11.78 25.89 26.28
N ALA A 589 11.51 26.76 25.33
CA ALA A 589 12.49 27.46 24.50
C ALA A 589 12.10 28.94 24.31
N ARG A 590 12.90 29.68 23.57
CA ARG A 590 12.65 31.10 23.27
C ARG A 590 11.63 31.29 22.16
N GLN A 591 10.79 32.30 22.26
CA GLN A 591 9.84 32.66 21.20
C GLN A 591 10.49 33.16 19.91
N ASP A 592 11.76 33.56 19.96
CA ASP A 592 12.55 33.98 18.79
C ASP A 592 12.49 32.89 17.66
N ALA A 593 12.36 31.64 18.04
CA ALA A 593 12.24 30.49 17.13
C ALA A 593 11.02 30.55 16.18
N LEU A 594 9.94 31.23 16.57
CA LEU A 594 8.77 31.43 15.71
C LEU A 594 9.02 32.45 14.57
N SER A 595 10.10 33.22 14.65
CA SER A 595 10.44 34.25 13.64
C SER A 595 11.38 33.73 12.56
N VAL A 596 11.89 32.51 12.67
CA VAL A 596 12.82 31.92 11.70
C VAL A 596 12.05 31.48 10.45
N ASP A 597 12.37 32.13 9.33
CA ASP A 597 11.90 31.76 8.01
C ASP A 597 12.82 30.69 7.41
N VAL A 598 12.47 29.44 7.57
CA VAL A 598 13.28 28.30 7.05
C VAL A 598 13.27 28.24 5.52
N ASP A 599 12.22 28.70 4.87
CA ASP A 599 12.12 28.74 3.41
C ASP A 599 13.12 29.71 2.77
N ALA A 600 13.51 30.77 3.50
CA ALA A 600 14.55 31.70 3.08
C ALA A 600 15.96 31.12 3.24
N LEU A 601 16.14 29.98 3.91
CA LEU A 601 17.44 29.37 4.25
C LEU A 601 17.66 28.00 3.55
N THR A 602 16.83 27.62 2.62
CA THR A 602 16.84 26.28 1.96
C THR A 602 18.11 26.00 1.14
N ASP A 603 18.85 27.03 0.72
CA ASP A 603 20.09 26.86 -0.05
C ASP A 603 21.22 26.18 0.74
N ASN A 604 21.13 26.19 2.08
CA ASN A 604 22.13 25.58 2.95
C ASN A 604 21.52 25.05 4.25
N THR A 605 21.31 23.73 4.27
CA THR A 605 20.69 23.03 5.42
C THR A 605 21.47 23.22 6.73
N PHE A 606 22.79 23.34 6.68
CA PHE A 606 23.63 23.53 7.88
C PHE A 606 23.44 24.90 8.50
N THR A 607 23.39 25.96 7.67
CA THR A 607 23.14 27.33 8.13
C THR A 607 21.71 27.43 8.71
N MET A 608 20.75 26.79 8.07
CA MET A 608 19.37 26.71 8.56
C MET A 608 19.29 26.02 9.94
N GLN A 609 19.95 24.88 10.11
CA GLN A 609 19.98 24.17 11.39
C GLN A 609 20.66 24.98 12.50
N ASN A 610 21.71 25.72 12.20
CA ASN A 610 22.30 26.66 13.15
C ASN A 610 21.31 27.76 13.56
N ALA A 611 20.61 28.37 12.60
CA ALA A 611 19.61 29.40 12.88
C ALA A 611 18.47 28.86 13.76
N MET A 612 18.00 27.66 13.49
CA MET A 612 16.99 26.98 14.31
C MET A 612 17.49 26.77 15.76
N LEU A 613 18.70 26.22 15.91
CA LEU A 613 19.29 25.97 17.21
C LEU A 613 19.48 27.27 18.01
N GLN A 614 20.07 28.32 17.38
CA GLN A 614 20.32 29.60 18.02
C GLN A 614 19.05 30.32 18.43
N SER A 615 18.02 30.28 17.60
CA SER A 615 16.72 30.93 17.91
C SER A 615 15.97 30.25 19.07
N LEU A 616 16.05 28.92 19.17
CA LEU A 616 15.46 28.16 20.29
C LEU A 616 16.17 28.43 21.64
N THR A 617 17.48 28.59 21.57
CA THR A 617 18.32 28.55 22.77
C THR A 617 18.87 29.93 23.19
N GLY A 618 18.90 30.87 22.26
CA GLY A 618 19.56 32.15 22.47
C GLY A 618 21.09 32.09 22.47
N CYS A 619 21.67 30.92 22.18
CA CYS A 619 23.12 30.76 22.03
C CYS A 619 23.62 31.50 20.78
N THR A 620 24.78 32.09 20.87
CA THR A 620 25.43 32.75 19.74
C THR A 620 26.47 31.89 19.06
N ASP A 621 26.92 30.83 19.73
CA ASP A 621 27.89 29.89 19.21
C ASP A 621 27.29 29.05 18.09
N THR A 622 28.12 28.79 17.07
CA THR A 622 27.72 28.02 15.88
C THR A 622 28.08 26.54 16.07
N ALA A 623 27.07 25.69 16.15
CA ALA A 623 27.30 24.26 16.34
C ALA A 623 27.77 23.53 15.07
N LEU A 624 27.36 23.99 13.88
CA LEU A 624 27.84 23.47 12.61
C LEU A 624 28.77 24.49 11.98
N VAL A 625 30.09 24.24 12.03
CA VAL A 625 31.15 25.15 11.56
C VAL A 625 31.47 24.81 10.12
N SER A 626 31.42 25.83 9.25
CA SER A 626 31.74 25.68 7.83
C SER A 626 33.20 25.29 7.63
N VAL A 627 33.40 24.36 6.71
CA VAL A 627 34.72 24.02 6.18
C VAL A 627 34.86 24.72 4.83
N GLU A 628 35.99 25.33 4.56
CA GLU A 628 36.28 26.01 3.29
C GLU A 628 37.00 25.04 2.34
N PRO A 629 36.31 24.28 1.48
CA PRO A 629 36.94 23.35 0.57
C PRO A 629 37.48 24.06 -0.67
N THR A 630 38.53 23.48 -1.25
CA THR A 630 39.01 23.83 -2.59
C THR A 630 38.73 22.69 -3.55
N PHE A 631 38.23 23.02 -4.74
CA PHE A 631 37.82 22.06 -5.74
C PHE A 631 38.76 22.01 -6.91
N SER A 632 39.18 20.82 -7.34
CA SER A 632 39.96 20.63 -8.55
C SER A 632 39.39 19.47 -9.37
N VAL A 633 39.11 19.70 -10.63
CA VAL A 633 38.66 18.69 -11.57
C VAL A 633 39.86 17.87 -12.02
N THR A 634 39.87 16.58 -11.74
CA THR A 634 41.00 15.69 -12.05
C THR A 634 40.81 14.93 -13.33
N ASP A 635 39.58 14.42 -13.58
CA ASP A 635 39.18 13.68 -14.78
C ASP A 635 37.70 13.90 -15.06
N LYS A 636 37.19 13.37 -16.19
CA LYS A 636 35.73 13.37 -16.45
C LYS A 636 34.96 12.74 -15.30
N GLY A 637 34.04 13.50 -14.76
CA GLY A 637 33.19 13.04 -13.66
C GLY A 637 33.85 12.95 -12.28
N THR A 638 35.10 13.44 -12.13
CA THR A 638 35.83 13.32 -10.86
C THR A 638 36.26 14.69 -10.37
N VAL A 639 35.89 15.00 -9.12
CA VAL A 639 36.26 16.26 -8.43
C VAL A 639 37.06 15.93 -7.17
N GLN A 640 38.27 16.42 -7.07
CA GLN A 640 39.04 16.40 -5.83
C GLN A 640 38.63 17.58 -4.96
N VAL A 641 38.39 17.30 -3.70
CA VAL A 641 37.98 18.27 -2.66
C VAL A 641 39.01 18.24 -1.55
N ASP A 642 39.79 19.32 -1.43
CA ASP A 642 40.82 19.44 -0.41
C ASP A 642 40.38 20.47 0.64
N PHE A 643 40.53 20.15 1.90
CA PHE A 643 40.24 21.07 3.00
C PHE A 643 41.08 20.78 4.24
N THR A 644 41.11 21.75 5.15
CA THR A 644 41.70 21.57 6.49
C THR A 644 40.58 21.59 7.52
N ALA A 645 40.51 20.57 8.36
CA ALA A 645 39.53 20.45 9.41
C ALA A 645 39.65 21.58 10.44
N PRO A 646 38.64 22.43 10.63
CA PRO A 646 38.71 23.53 11.61
C PRO A 646 38.57 23.04 13.05
N LEU A 647 37.92 21.89 13.28
CA LEU A 647 37.63 21.34 14.60
C LEU A 647 38.04 19.87 14.69
N THR A 648 38.10 19.36 15.93
CA THR A 648 38.12 17.91 16.16
C THR A 648 36.71 17.44 16.39
N GLY A 649 36.18 16.60 15.47
CA GLY A 649 34.81 16.08 15.57
C GLY A 649 34.26 15.52 14.26
N PRO A 650 33.00 15.07 14.28
CA PRO A 650 32.36 14.55 13.11
C PRO A 650 32.12 15.64 12.04
N ALA A 651 32.19 15.23 10.79
CA ALA A 651 31.90 16.10 9.67
C ALA A 651 30.69 15.60 8.89
N TYR A 652 30.10 16.50 8.11
CA TYR A 652 28.90 16.22 7.31
C TYR A 652 29.04 16.84 5.94
N MET A 653 28.45 16.21 4.94
CA MET A 653 28.47 16.68 3.57
C MET A 653 27.04 16.72 2.99
N ALA A 654 26.77 17.74 2.19
CA ALA A 654 25.59 17.84 1.36
C ALA A 654 25.94 18.38 -0.03
N ILE A 655 25.23 17.94 -1.05
CA ILE A 655 25.36 18.46 -2.42
C ILE A 655 24.00 19.05 -2.81
N PRO A 656 23.81 20.37 -2.70
CA PRO A 656 22.53 21.01 -2.99
C PRO A 656 22.25 21.08 -4.50
N GLY A 657 20.97 21.05 -4.88
CA GLY A 657 20.49 21.39 -6.22
C GLY A 657 20.71 20.36 -7.32
N THR A 658 20.96 19.09 -6.99
CA THR A 658 21.09 18.03 -7.99
C THR A 658 19.72 17.45 -8.33
N GLU A 659 19.24 17.69 -9.57
CA GLU A 659 18.01 17.08 -10.10
C GLU A 659 18.23 15.63 -10.59
N GLU A 660 19.43 15.27 -10.99
CA GLU A 660 19.78 13.91 -11.45
C GLU A 660 20.48 13.13 -10.34
N GLN A 661 19.90 11.99 -10.01
CA GLN A 661 20.29 11.14 -8.87
C GLN A 661 21.21 10.00 -9.34
N LEU A 662 22.36 10.33 -9.86
CA LEU A 662 23.38 9.33 -10.14
C LEU A 662 24.21 9.06 -8.87
N PRO A 663 24.54 7.80 -8.56
CA PRO A 663 25.40 7.47 -7.43
C PRO A 663 26.76 8.18 -7.57
N ILE A 664 27.18 8.89 -6.51
CA ILE A 664 28.47 9.56 -6.43
C ILE A 664 29.34 8.82 -5.43
N ASP A 665 30.45 8.25 -5.89
CA ASP A 665 31.44 7.67 -4.99
C ASP A 665 32.13 8.75 -4.17
N VAL A 666 32.12 8.60 -2.86
CA VAL A 666 32.80 9.47 -1.90
C VAL A 666 34.02 8.73 -1.39
N VAL A 667 35.21 9.12 -1.87
CA VAL A 667 36.51 8.55 -1.50
C VAL A 667 37.17 9.50 -0.54
N VAL A 668 37.57 9.07 0.65
CA VAL A 668 38.26 9.86 1.66
C VAL A 668 39.63 9.27 1.89
N ASP A 669 40.68 10.09 1.76
CA ASP A 669 42.09 9.65 1.93
C ASP A 669 42.43 8.38 1.11
N GLY A 670 41.82 8.23 -0.08
CA GLY A 670 42.09 7.15 -1.04
C GLY A 670 41.26 5.88 -0.84
N GLU A 671 40.40 5.81 0.14
CA GLU A 671 39.49 4.67 0.37
C GLU A 671 38.04 5.07 0.09
N LEU A 672 37.28 4.19 -0.59
CA LEU A 672 35.85 4.38 -0.80
C LEU A 672 35.13 4.35 0.57
N TYR A 673 34.56 5.49 0.94
CA TYR A 673 33.90 5.66 2.22
C TYR A 673 32.40 5.43 2.14
N ALA A 674 31.73 5.98 1.10
CA ALA A 674 30.29 5.91 0.91
C ALA A 674 29.90 6.18 -0.54
N GLN A 675 28.65 5.92 -0.88
CA GLN A 675 28.02 6.42 -2.11
C GLN A 675 26.92 7.42 -1.74
N TYR A 676 27.03 8.63 -2.25
CA TYR A 676 25.98 9.63 -2.17
C TYR A 676 24.97 9.36 -3.30
N PHE A 677 23.70 9.55 -3.07
CA PHE A 677 22.61 9.12 -3.98
C PHE A 677 22.58 7.61 -4.26
N GLU A 678 22.79 6.77 -3.26
CA GLU A 678 22.41 5.37 -3.38
C GLU A 678 20.95 5.26 -3.84
N PRO A 679 20.55 4.23 -4.63
CA PRO A 679 19.21 4.13 -5.23
C PRO A 679 18.03 4.29 -4.27
N GLU A 680 18.28 4.13 -2.98
CA GLU A 680 17.25 4.19 -1.92
C GLU A 680 17.48 5.33 -0.92
N SER A 681 18.56 6.10 -1.08
CA SER A 681 18.87 7.33 -0.34
C SER A 681 19.02 8.50 -1.31
N LEU A 682 17.93 9.17 -1.60
CA LEU A 682 17.79 10.18 -2.64
C LEU A 682 18.38 11.56 -2.23
N GLY A 683 19.64 11.62 -1.91
CA GLY A 683 20.28 12.87 -1.45
C GLY A 683 20.16 13.06 0.07
N GLY A 684 20.30 14.28 0.53
CA GLY A 684 20.30 14.65 1.94
C GLY A 684 21.71 14.90 2.48
N VAL A 685 21.86 14.81 3.80
CA VAL A 685 23.16 14.94 4.47
C VAL A 685 23.74 13.56 4.73
N ILE A 686 25.02 13.36 4.41
CA ILE A 686 25.76 12.17 4.86
C ILE A 686 26.80 12.56 5.92
N CYS A 687 27.03 11.68 6.89
CA CYS A 687 28.16 11.83 7.79
C CYS A 687 29.46 11.45 7.07
N LEU A 688 30.52 12.21 7.35
CA LEU A 688 31.90 11.92 6.98
C LEU A 688 32.63 11.36 8.22
N PRO A 689 33.85 10.85 8.09
CA PRO A 689 34.67 10.51 9.23
C PRO A 689 34.87 11.70 10.20
N SER A 690 35.16 11.40 11.45
CA SER A 690 35.63 12.43 12.38
C SER A 690 37.07 12.81 12.06
N PHE A 691 37.34 14.11 11.97
CA PHE A 691 38.65 14.65 11.70
C PHE A 691 39.22 15.35 12.92
N THR A 692 40.56 15.52 12.97
CA THR A 692 41.23 16.24 14.04
C THR A 692 41.49 17.69 13.57
N ALA A 693 41.36 18.66 14.45
CA ALA A 693 41.68 20.07 14.15
C ALA A 693 43.05 20.23 13.52
N GLY A 694 43.15 20.92 12.38
CA GLY A 694 44.33 21.08 11.58
C GLY A 694 44.67 19.93 10.63
N GLN A 695 43.91 18.83 10.63
CA GLN A 695 44.09 17.74 9.68
C GLN A 695 43.77 18.21 8.25
N HIS A 696 44.69 17.95 7.33
CA HIS A 696 44.43 18.12 5.91
C HIS A 696 43.74 16.84 5.38
N VAL A 697 42.62 17.01 4.67
CA VAL A 697 41.82 15.94 4.14
C VAL A 697 41.71 16.09 2.64
N THR A 698 41.97 15.02 1.92
CA THR A 698 41.72 14.92 0.48
C THR A 698 40.55 13.98 0.24
N MET A 699 39.46 14.48 -0.33
CA MET A 699 38.29 13.73 -0.71
C MET A 699 38.12 13.75 -2.22
N VAL A 700 37.66 12.67 -2.81
CA VAL A 700 37.35 12.59 -4.24
C VAL A 700 35.90 12.22 -4.41
N LEU A 701 35.16 13.00 -5.18
CA LEU A 701 33.78 12.75 -5.60
C LEU A 701 33.83 12.28 -7.06
N GLY A 702 33.38 11.05 -7.30
CA GLY A 702 33.42 10.41 -8.61
C GLY A 702 32.03 10.05 -9.10
N ILE A 703 31.72 10.35 -10.37
CA ILE A 703 30.54 9.84 -11.08
C ILE A 703 31.03 9.04 -12.28
N ALA A 704 30.56 7.81 -12.42
CA ALA A 704 30.90 7.01 -13.58
C ALA A 704 30.24 7.61 -14.83
N ASP A 705 31.06 7.95 -15.84
CA ASP A 705 30.67 8.36 -17.19
C ASP A 705 29.90 9.70 -17.33
N ASP A 706 30.01 10.65 -16.39
CA ASP A 706 29.31 11.93 -16.48
C ASP A 706 30.25 13.15 -16.54
N GLU A 707 29.76 14.23 -17.16
CA GLU A 707 30.48 15.53 -17.25
C GLU A 707 29.98 16.52 -16.19
N ILE A 708 29.21 16.09 -15.19
CA ILE A 708 28.71 16.91 -14.09
C ILE A 708 29.73 16.94 -12.95
N PHE A 709 30.15 18.16 -12.58
CA PHE A 709 31.14 18.38 -11.54
C PHE A 709 30.52 19.03 -10.31
N HIS A 710 30.57 18.36 -9.16
CA HIS A 710 29.96 18.84 -7.92
C HIS A 710 30.89 19.77 -7.16
N THR A 711 31.09 20.98 -7.68
CA THR A 711 31.90 22.05 -7.05
C THR A 711 31.10 22.91 -6.06
N ASN A 712 29.84 22.58 -5.83
CA ASN A 712 28.95 23.23 -4.86
C ASN A 712 28.76 22.43 -3.56
N THR A 713 29.58 21.40 -3.37
CA THR A 713 29.51 20.52 -2.18
C THR A 713 29.78 21.35 -0.92
N GLN A 714 28.86 21.20 0.03
CA GLN A 714 28.93 21.86 1.34
C GLN A 714 29.47 20.87 2.37
N ILE A 715 30.48 21.30 3.15
CA ILE A 715 31.08 20.48 4.22
C ILE A 715 31.05 21.28 5.51
N TYR A 716 30.60 20.66 6.59
CA TYR A 716 30.51 21.25 7.93
C TYR A 716 31.02 20.28 8.97
N GLN A 717 31.67 20.81 10.04
CA GLN A 717 32.02 20.01 11.22
C GLN A 717 31.15 20.38 12.41
N LEU A 718 30.82 19.41 13.25
CA LEU A 718 30.04 19.60 14.48
C LEU A 718 30.97 20.01 15.61
N ASP A 719 30.71 21.15 16.23
CA ASP A 719 31.15 21.50 17.57
C ASP A 719 30.22 20.88 18.59
N SER A 720 30.61 19.71 19.10
CA SER A 720 29.81 18.99 20.09
C SER A 720 29.67 19.74 21.42
N ALA A 721 30.67 20.62 21.75
CA ALA A 721 30.58 21.40 22.98
C ALA A 721 29.57 22.57 22.82
N ALA A 722 29.53 23.22 21.66
CA ALA A 722 28.50 24.22 21.35
C ALA A 722 27.09 23.62 21.35
N LEU A 723 26.91 22.44 20.75
CA LEU A 723 25.62 21.75 20.78
C LEU A 723 25.20 21.38 22.22
N ALA A 724 26.11 20.83 23.03
CA ALA A 724 25.82 20.49 24.42
C ALA A 724 25.50 21.73 25.27
N ALA A 725 26.19 22.88 25.03
CA ALA A 725 25.87 24.13 25.68
C ALA A 725 24.48 24.65 25.28
N ALA A 726 24.12 24.57 24.00
CA ALA A 726 22.81 24.93 23.51
C ALA A 726 21.71 24.09 24.14
N ARG A 727 21.90 22.75 24.26
CA ARG A 727 20.94 21.86 24.94
C ARG A 727 20.67 22.28 26.40
N GLN A 728 21.61 22.83 27.08
CA GLN A 728 21.47 23.30 28.47
C GLN A 728 20.65 24.61 28.62
N GLN A 729 20.41 25.34 27.55
CA GLN A 729 19.64 26.59 27.57
C GLN A 729 18.13 26.37 27.49
N VAL A 730 17.67 25.20 27.02
CA VAL A 730 16.26 24.85 27.03
C VAL A 730 15.88 24.17 28.34
N GLN A 731 14.64 24.34 28.75
CA GLN A 731 14.14 23.79 30.02
C GLN A 731 13.30 22.54 29.75
N ASP A 732 13.63 21.44 30.42
CA ASP A 732 12.84 20.21 30.38
C ASP A 732 11.47 20.44 31.08
N VAL A 733 10.44 19.80 30.56
CA VAL A 733 9.08 19.88 31.12
C VAL A 733 8.57 18.49 31.46
N ASP A 734 7.60 18.42 32.38
CA ASP A 734 6.85 17.20 32.67
C ASP A 734 5.75 17.04 31.62
N ALA A 735 5.94 16.10 30.68
CA ALA A 735 5.04 15.84 29.57
C ALA A 735 4.59 14.39 29.58
N ASP A 736 3.27 14.17 29.61
CA ASP A 736 2.63 12.88 29.45
C ASP A 736 2.10 12.75 28.03
N ILE A 737 2.81 12.00 27.17
CA ILE A 737 2.52 11.84 25.74
C ILE A 737 1.83 10.50 25.54
N ARG A 738 0.56 10.52 25.14
CA ARG A 738 -0.28 9.32 24.99
C ARG A 738 -0.63 9.09 23.52
N GLU A 739 -0.42 7.87 23.06
CA GLU A 739 -0.88 7.45 21.73
C GLU A 739 -2.37 7.81 21.52
N GLY A 740 -2.72 8.17 20.27
CA GLY A 740 -4.03 8.71 19.95
C GLY A 740 -4.09 10.24 19.88
N GLY A 741 -2.93 10.92 20.00
CA GLY A 741 -2.81 12.37 19.81
C GLY A 741 -3.24 13.16 21.05
N ARG A 742 -2.78 12.78 22.23
CA ARG A 742 -2.96 13.55 23.46
C ARG A 742 -1.62 13.81 24.13
N ILE A 743 -1.36 15.07 24.46
CA ILE A 743 -0.18 15.51 25.20
C ILE A 743 -0.65 16.40 26.34
N ASP A 744 -0.32 16.05 27.58
CA ASP A 744 -0.56 16.84 28.77
C ASP A 744 0.80 17.31 29.32
N VAL A 745 1.02 18.63 29.47
CA VAL A 745 2.29 19.23 29.90
C VAL A 745 2.06 20.09 31.14
N HIS A 746 2.93 19.90 32.13
CA HIS A 746 3.02 20.78 33.30
C HIS A 746 4.39 21.46 33.33
N CYS A 747 4.41 22.77 33.38
CA CYS A 747 5.66 23.52 33.38
C CYS A 747 5.53 24.85 34.15
N ALA A 748 6.64 25.35 34.63
CA ALA A 748 6.74 26.70 35.20
C ALA A 748 7.57 27.57 34.25
N VAL A 749 6.92 28.54 33.64
CA VAL A 749 7.52 29.47 32.67
C VAL A 749 8.17 30.62 33.40
N SER A 750 9.47 30.84 33.18
CA SER A 750 10.23 31.92 33.77
C SER A 750 11.29 32.47 32.79
N GLY A 751 11.43 33.77 32.75
CA GLY A 751 12.38 34.45 31.86
C GLY A 751 11.98 34.39 30.39
N ASP A 752 12.93 34.22 29.50
CA ASP A 752 12.73 34.29 28.03
C ASP A 752 12.29 32.94 27.40
N ASN A 753 12.28 31.86 28.17
CA ASN A 753 11.84 30.53 27.68
C ASN A 753 10.31 30.39 27.84
N ASP A 754 9.56 31.10 27.05
CA ASP A 754 8.10 31.17 27.07
C ASP A 754 7.40 30.55 25.84
N LEU A 755 8.13 29.74 25.06
CA LEU A 755 7.64 28.89 24.00
C LEU A 755 7.71 27.41 24.43
N LEU A 756 6.58 26.71 24.48
CA LEU A 756 6.58 25.26 24.51
C LEU A 756 6.85 24.75 23.09
N ALA A 757 8.04 24.25 22.88
CA ALA A 757 8.45 23.60 21.64
C ALA A 757 8.22 22.09 21.74
N LEU A 758 7.56 21.52 20.74
CA LEU A 758 7.32 20.09 20.65
C LEU A 758 7.87 19.58 19.32
N SER A 759 8.69 18.53 19.38
CA SER A 759 9.24 17.92 18.17
C SER A 759 8.23 17.00 17.45
N PHE A 760 6.97 17.40 17.40
CA PHE A 760 5.89 16.75 16.69
C PHE A 760 5.40 17.60 15.52
N ALA A 761 4.87 16.93 14.49
CA ALA A 761 4.37 17.60 13.29
C ALA A 761 3.23 18.58 13.61
N TYR A 762 3.37 19.81 13.09
CA TYR A 762 2.29 20.79 13.10
C TYR A 762 1.15 20.35 12.17
N ASP A 763 -0.06 20.54 12.63
CA ASP A 763 -1.30 20.29 11.89
C ASP A 763 -2.39 21.18 12.50
N ASP A 764 -3.21 21.82 11.67
CA ASP A 764 -4.32 22.70 12.09
C ASP A 764 -5.40 21.98 12.93
N ASN A 765 -5.36 20.64 12.96
CA ASN A 765 -6.31 19.83 13.69
C ASN A 765 -5.95 19.61 15.19
N TRP A 766 -4.85 20.19 15.65
CA TRP A 766 -4.54 20.25 17.08
C TRP A 766 -5.39 21.29 17.80
N VAL A 767 -6.12 20.85 18.81
CA VAL A 767 -6.81 21.72 19.80
C VAL A 767 -5.92 21.81 21.03
N VAL A 768 -5.50 23.04 21.32
CA VAL A 768 -4.58 23.33 22.43
C VAL A 768 -5.27 24.18 23.47
N THR A 769 -5.14 23.82 24.73
CA THR A 769 -5.61 24.65 25.88
C THR A 769 -4.46 24.93 26.83
N VAL A 770 -4.34 26.19 27.26
CA VAL A 770 -3.37 26.64 28.26
C VAL A 770 -4.16 27.18 29.46
N ASN A 771 -3.98 26.58 30.61
CA ASN A 771 -4.72 26.90 31.85
C ASN A 771 -6.26 26.86 31.69
N GLY A 772 -6.74 26.00 30.74
CA GLY A 772 -8.16 25.82 30.45
C GLY A 772 -8.71 26.79 29.36
N GLU A 773 -7.94 27.72 28.86
CA GLU A 773 -8.31 28.60 27.73
C GLU A 773 -7.74 28.05 26.41
N GLU A 774 -8.55 28.00 25.35
CA GLU A 774 -8.14 27.56 24.04
C GLU A 774 -7.23 28.58 23.38
N VAL A 775 -6.07 28.10 22.89
CA VAL A 775 -5.07 28.90 22.19
C VAL A 775 -4.72 28.25 20.83
N GLN A 776 -4.31 29.08 19.86
CA GLN A 776 -3.89 28.58 18.56
C GLN A 776 -2.39 28.16 18.63
N PRO A 777 -2.04 26.93 18.25
CA PRO A 777 -0.64 26.56 18.10
C PRO A 777 -0.01 27.26 16.90
N SER A 778 1.31 27.37 16.90
CA SER A 778 2.08 27.94 15.81
C SER A 778 2.90 26.86 15.12
N ALA A 779 3.11 27.01 13.80
CA ALA A 779 4.03 26.17 13.05
C ALA A 779 5.47 26.60 13.34
N LEU A 780 6.14 25.91 14.27
CA LEU A 780 7.55 26.11 14.56
C LEU A 780 8.38 25.58 13.38
N PHE A 781 9.22 26.44 12.78
CA PHE A 781 10.00 26.11 11.59
C PHE A 781 9.17 25.56 10.42
N GLY A 782 7.96 26.02 10.27
CA GLY A 782 7.04 25.56 9.20
C GLY A 782 6.51 24.14 9.35
N GLY A 783 7.01 23.32 10.28
CA GLY A 783 6.65 21.89 10.34
C GLY A 783 6.46 21.27 11.74
N LEU A 784 6.94 21.90 12.82
CA LEU A 784 6.81 21.42 14.18
C LEU A 784 5.78 22.24 15.00
N LEU A 785 5.35 21.71 16.13
CA LEU A 785 4.41 22.36 17.03
C LEU A 785 5.10 23.35 17.97
N GLY A 786 4.59 24.59 18.04
CA GLY A 786 4.95 25.60 19.02
C GLY A 786 3.72 26.17 19.73
N VAL A 787 3.80 26.40 21.03
CA VAL A 787 2.73 27.00 21.84
C VAL A 787 3.33 28.10 22.71
N SER A 788 2.95 29.35 22.50
CA SER A 788 3.35 30.48 23.35
C SER A 788 2.66 30.39 24.70
N LEU A 789 3.41 30.57 25.79
CA LEU A 789 2.91 30.41 27.14
C LEU A 789 3.04 31.70 27.96
N PRO A 790 2.09 31.98 28.87
CA PRO A 790 2.24 33.08 29.85
C PRO A 790 3.25 32.72 30.92
N GLN A 791 3.79 33.73 31.59
CA GLN A 791 4.70 33.54 32.73
C GLN A 791 3.99 32.88 33.92
N GLY A 792 4.71 32.04 34.65
CA GLY A 792 4.23 31.30 35.82
C GLY A 792 3.89 29.85 35.54
N ASP A 793 3.10 29.23 36.41
CA ASP A 793 2.71 27.83 36.27
C ASP A 793 1.69 27.65 35.15
N CYS A 794 1.99 26.75 34.23
CA CYS A 794 1.18 26.44 33.08
C CYS A 794 0.80 24.96 33.06
N THR A 795 -0.48 24.70 32.78
CA THR A 795 -1.00 23.39 32.40
C THR A 795 -1.46 23.47 30.94
N VAL A 796 -0.80 22.72 30.08
CA VAL A 796 -1.08 22.69 28.66
C VAL A 796 -1.64 21.33 28.27
N THR A 797 -2.78 21.30 27.57
CA THR A 797 -3.34 20.07 27.00
C THR A 797 -3.46 20.23 25.49
N LEU A 798 -2.83 19.33 24.76
CA LEU A 798 -2.97 19.23 23.31
C LEU A 798 -3.77 17.97 22.98
N ARG A 799 -4.76 18.11 22.09
CA ARG A 799 -5.58 17.01 21.64
C ARG A 799 -5.76 17.08 20.13
N TYR A 800 -5.36 16.02 19.44
CA TYR A 800 -5.59 15.90 18.01
C TYR A 800 -7.06 15.58 17.70
N THR A 801 -7.66 16.28 16.76
CA THR A 801 -9.02 16.05 16.28
C THR A 801 -8.99 15.59 14.82
N HIS A 802 -9.98 14.80 14.42
CA HIS A 802 -10.05 14.31 13.05
C HIS A 802 -11.13 15.09 12.29
N PRO A 803 -10.74 15.92 11.29
CA PRO A 803 -11.72 16.66 10.49
C PRO A 803 -12.65 15.69 9.76
N GLY A 804 -13.91 16.08 9.60
CA GLY A 804 -14.90 15.28 8.90
C GLY A 804 -15.56 14.14 9.69
N VAL A 805 -15.05 13.73 10.87
CA VAL A 805 -15.66 12.66 11.68
C VAL A 805 -17.08 13.03 12.12
N VAL A 806 -17.28 14.20 12.71
CA VAL A 806 -18.61 14.65 13.18
C VAL A 806 -19.59 14.84 12.03
N PRO A 807 -19.30 15.62 10.96
CA PRO A 807 -20.23 15.76 9.84
C PRO A 807 -20.42 14.45 9.07
N GLY A 808 -19.40 13.60 8.97
CA GLY A 808 -19.50 12.28 8.38
C GLY A 808 -20.45 11.35 9.16
N ALA A 809 -20.33 11.33 10.49
CA ALA A 809 -21.23 10.58 11.37
C ALA A 809 -22.68 11.10 11.26
N ALA A 810 -22.90 12.42 11.25
CA ALA A 810 -24.22 13.02 11.06
C ALA A 810 -24.85 12.61 9.71
N ALA A 811 -24.07 12.65 8.61
CA ALA A 811 -24.52 12.21 7.30
C ALA A 811 -24.88 10.71 7.27
N SER A 812 -24.07 9.87 7.92
CA SER A 812 -24.34 8.43 8.01
C SER A 812 -25.58 8.12 8.85
N LEU A 813 -25.82 8.85 9.93
CA LEU A 813 -27.04 8.74 10.73
C LEU A 813 -28.28 9.15 9.92
N ALA A 814 -28.20 10.22 9.14
CA ALA A 814 -29.27 10.64 8.23
C ALA A 814 -29.54 9.56 7.15
N ALA A 815 -28.50 8.98 6.56
CA ALA A 815 -28.62 7.87 5.61
C ALA A 815 -29.25 6.63 6.26
N LEU A 816 -28.88 6.30 7.50
CA LEU A 816 -29.48 5.20 8.26
C LEU A 816 -30.98 5.45 8.53
N ALA A 817 -31.34 6.67 8.94
CA ALA A 817 -32.74 7.04 9.12
C ALA A 817 -33.54 6.91 7.82
N ALA A 818 -32.97 7.36 6.68
CA ALA A 818 -33.57 7.19 5.35
C ALA A 818 -33.73 5.71 4.99
N ALA A 819 -32.73 4.86 5.28
CA ALA A 819 -32.79 3.41 5.07
C ALA A 819 -33.92 2.76 5.89
N LEU A 820 -34.00 3.09 7.16
CA LEU A 820 -35.06 2.58 8.05
C LEU A 820 -36.46 3.02 7.61
N GLY A 821 -36.59 4.32 7.23
CA GLY A 821 -37.83 4.86 6.68
C GLY A 821 -38.25 4.14 5.38
N TRP A 822 -37.30 3.89 4.48
CA TRP A 822 -37.57 3.13 3.24
C TRP A 822 -37.98 1.69 3.55
N MET A 823 -37.31 1.00 4.46
CA MET A 823 -37.70 -0.34 4.89
C MET A 823 -39.12 -0.38 5.50
N ALA A 824 -39.46 0.59 6.35
CA ALA A 824 -40.80 0.71 6.95
C ALA A 824 -41.89 0.96 5.89
N TRP A 825 -41.60 1.84 4.92
CA TRP A 825 -42.52 2.11 3.81
C TRP A 825 -42.76 0.86 2.94
N GLU A 826 -41.71 0.10 2.60
CA GLU A 826 -41.85 -1.16 1.85
C GLU A 826 -42.63 -2.21 2.60
N ARG A 827 -42.43 -2.33 3.94
CA ARG A 827 -43.24 -3.24 4.80
C ARG A 827 -44.72 -2.86 4.78
N LYS A 828 -45.04 -1.59 4.95
CA LYS A 828 -46.47 -1.09 4.89
C LYS A 828 -47.07 -1.40 3.54
N LYS A 829 -46.37 -1.21 2.44
CA LYS A 829 -46.85 -1.49 1.08
C LYS A 829 -47.08 -2.95 0.80
N LYS A 830 -46.37 -3.88 1.48
CA LYS A 830 -46.57 -5.34 1.39
C LYS A 830 -47.78 -5.79 2.21
N ILE A 831 -48.02 -5.21 3.39
CA ILE A 831 -49.16 -5.53 4.27
C ILE A 831 -50.45 -4.99 3.68
N GLY A 832 -50.45 -3.82 2.99
CA GLY A 832 -51.64 -3.21 2.39
C GLY A 832 -52.08 -3.80 1.02
N LYS A 833 -51.41 -4.87 0.50
CA LYS A 833 -51.97 -5.62 -0.65
C LYS A 833 -52.79 -6.78 -0.15
N PRO A 834 -54.11 -6.83 -0.47
CA PRO A 834 -54.92 -8.00 -0.18
C PRO A 834 -54.27 -9.23 -0.85
N GLN A 835 -54.20 -10.34 -0.10
CA GLN A 835 -53.83 -11.64 -0.68
C GLN A 835 -54.96 -12.02 -1.64
N THR A 836 -54.75 -11.71 -2.94
CA THR A 836 -55.57 -12.28 -4.04
C THR A 836 -54.85 -13.46 -4.63
#